data_a7c7e943fa0cf838abacda0b7a8d95e8
#
_entry.id   a7c7e943fa0cf838abacda0b7a8d95e8
#
_cell.length_a   1.000
_cell.length_b   1.000
_cell.length_c   1.000
_cell.angle_alpha   90.00
_cell.angle_beta   90.00
_cell.angle_gamma   90.00
#
_symmetry.space_group_name_H-M   'P 1'
#
loop_
_entity.id
_entity.type
_entity.pdbx_description
1 polymer ?
#
loop_
_entity_poly.entity_id
_entity_poly.type
_entity_poly.pdbx_seq_one_letter_code
_entity_poly.pdbx_strand_id
1 'polypeptide(L)'
;MKFGYFDDQNKEYVITNPKTPYPWINYLGNQDFFSLISNTAGGYSFYKDARLRRITRYRYNNVPVDMGGRYFYINDGGHVWNPGWSPVKTTLDSYECRHGMGYTIIKGSSNGVTATATFFVPQNFNGEIQKVTIKNDSDKEKNLKLFSFLEWCLWDANDDTTNFQRNFNTGEVEIDGSVIYHKTEYKERRDHYAFYSVNAPINGYDTDRESFLGLYNGFDAPQTVFAGAPNMSVADGWSPVASHYIEIKLQPGESKDLVFCLGYVENKVEEKFAPDLDENSTIITSGDRKKNIVNKAKAQAMMAMCDTAEKADKLLAELKEHWNSLLGQYSVDSPDEKLNRMVNIWNQYQCMVTFNMSRSASYFESGIGRGMGFRDSNQDLLGFVHQIPARARERLIDLAATMLEDGGAYHQYQPLTKMGNHELGSNFNDDPLWMILAVAAYIKETGDVSILDEKVPYENRDELADTMLDHMKRAFYHVVKKVGPHGLPLSGRADWNDCLNLSCFSDKPGESFQTYNNKEMFKEPPYYSKVAESVMIAGMFCAIAPEYVEMCKLKGDTAEAEKAQAEIEKMRKNTLEYGYDGEWFLRAYDHYGKKVGSHECEEGKIFIEPQGWCVLAGLGKDKGYDIQTLDSVDKYLNSKHGLVLNNPAFTHYYIQYGEISTYPGGYKENAGIFCHNNAWIICAEAAVGRGDKAFEYYSKIAPAFREDISDLHRTEPYVYAQMIAGKDAKRHGEAKNSWLTGTAAWNFVAVSQYILGIKPEYNGLKIDPSIPHEWDGFTASRLFRGATYEITVKNPDHVCHGVKSVTVDGKAVDSNVIPVFENGTHKVEVVLG
;
A
#
# COMPACT_ATOMS: atom_id res chain seq x y z
N MET A 1 -22.97 -12.54 3.99
CA MET A 1 -22.45 -13.48 5.01
C MET A 1 -21.17 -12.90 5.60
N LYS A 2 -21.02 -12.92 6.93
CA LYS A 2 -19.79 -12.50 7.64
C LYS A 2 -18.88 -13.70 7.89
N PHE A 3 -17.58 -13.46 7.95
CA PHE A 3 -16.56 -14.47 8.29
C PHE A 3 -15.84 -14.13 9.59
N GLY A 4 -16.20 -13.02 10.22
CA GLY A 4 -15.59 -12.49 11.42
C GLY A 4 -16.32 -11.25 11.94
N TYR A 5 -15.61 -10.46 12.74
CA TYR A 5 -16.12 -9.22 13.34
C TYR A 5 -14.99 -8.26 13.72
N PHE A 6 -15.29 -6.98 13.84
CA PHE A 6 -14.36 -5.97 14.35
C PHE A 6 -14.32 -5.99 15.88
N ASP A 7 -13.11 -6.01 16.42
CA ASP A 7 -12.79 -5.78 17.83
C ASP A 7 -12.10 -4.42 17.95
N ASP A 8 -12.89 -3.34 17.99
CA ASP A 8 -12.37 -1.98 17.98
C ASP A 8 -11.56 -1.64 19.23
N GLN A 9 -11.87 -2.28 20.37
CA GLN A 9 -11.12 -2.09 21.62
C GLN A 9 -9.67 -2.54 21.49
N ASN A 10 -9.45 -3.69 20.85
CA ASN A 10 -8.12 -4.24 20.61
C ASN A 10 -7.52 -3.79 19.28
N LYS A 11 -8.26 -3.05 18.44
CA LYS A 11 -7.91 -2.66 17.08
C LYS A 11 -7.58 -3.87 16.21
N GLU A 12 -8.44 -4.88 16.25
CA GLU A 12 -8.29 -6.14 15.55
C GLU A 12 -9.51 -6.44 14.67
N TYR A 13 -9.29 -7.20 13.60
CA TYR A 13 -10.35 -7.93 12.93
C TYR A 13 -10.23 -9.41 13.25
N VAL A 14 -11.28 -9.99 13.80
CA VAL A 14 -11.33 -11.38 14.29
C VAL A 14 -12.04 -12.25 13.26
N ILE A 15 -11.29 -13.16 12.63
CA ILE A 15 -11.80 -14.12 11.64
C ILE A 15 -12.13 -15.41 12.37
N THR A 16 -13.39 -15.85 12.28
CA THR A 16 -13.90 -17.05 12.96
C THR A 16 -14.10 -18.25 12.03
N ASN A 17 -13.90 -18.06 10.73
CA ASN A 17 -13.99 -19.13 9.73
C ASN A 17 -12.74 -19.10 8.83
N PRO A 18 -11.89 -20.16 8.85
CA PRO A 18 -10.67 -20.19 8.05
C PRO A 18 -10.90 -20.18 6.53
N LYS A 19 -12.11 -20.53 6.09
CA LYS A 19 -12.50 -20.62 4.68
C LYS A 19 -13.07 -19.30 4.17
N THR A 20 -12.27 -18.22 4.27
CA THR A 20 -12.61 -16.91 3.72
C THR A 20 -12.68 -16.96 2.19
N PRO A 21 -13.42 -16.03 1.51
CA PRO A 21 -13.61 -16.08 0.04
C PRO A 21 -12.32 -15.93 -0.76
N TYR A 22 -11.37 -15.16 -0.25
CA TYR A 22 -9.95 -15.11 -0.59
C TYR A 22 -9.15 -15.29 0.70
N PRO A 23 -7.87 -15.60 0.66
CA PRO A 23 -7.02 -15.45 1.83
C PRO A 23 -7.08 -14.00 2.32
N TRP A 24 -7.52 -13.79 3.55
CA TRP A 24 -7.54 -12.48 4.15
C TRP A 24 -6.23 -12.25 4.87
N ILE A 25 -5.51 -11.24 4.44
CA ILE A 25 -4.12 -11.05 4.82
C ILE A 25 -3.93 -9.88 5.76
N ASN A 26 -2.78 -9.88 6.43
CA ASN A 26 -2.21 -8.76 7.14
C ASN A 26 -0.77 -8.54 6.67
N TYR A 27 -0.31 -7.30 6.76
CA TYR A 27 1.07 -6.93 6.54
C TYR A 27 1.75 -6.69 7.87
N LEU A 28 2.84 -7.43 8.10
CA LEU A 28 3.72 -7.25 9.23
C LEU A 28 4.96 -6.55 8.70
N GLY A 29 5.45 -5.53 9.39
CA GLY A 29 6.64 -4.88 8.87
C GLY A 29 7.02 -3.60 9.60
N ASN A 30 8.24 -3.20 9.33
CA ASN A 30 8.82 -1.93 9.72
C ASN A 30 9.24 -1.15 8.47
N GLN A 31 10.38 -0.48 8.48
CA GLN A 31 10.87 0.28 7.32
C GLN A 31 11.52 -0.59 6.25
N ASP A 32 12.12 -1.70 6.64
CA ASP A 32 13.01 -2.49 5.81
C ASP A 32 12.56 -3.95 5.66
N PHE A 33 12.06 -4.57 6.72
CA PHE A 33 11.63 -5.96 6.71
C PHE A 33 10.11 -6.06 6.67
N PHE A 34 9.60 -6.82 5.72
CA PHE A 34 8.16 -7.00 5.50
C PHE A 34 7.78 -8.46 5.43
N SER A 35 6.59 -8.76 5.89
CA SER A 35 6.00 -10.10 5.89
C SER A 35 4.50 -10.00 5.59
N LEU A 36 4.04 -10.77 4.60
CA LEU A 36 2.61 -10.97 4.36
C LEU A 36 2.19 -12.25 5.05
N ILE A 37 1.04 -12.21 5.70
CA ILE A 37 0.48 -13.39 6.35
C ILE A 37 -1.03 -13.45 6.14
N SER A 38 -1.52 -14.61 5.68
CA SER A 38 -2.96 -14.86 5.57
C SER A 38 -3.53 -15.36 6.90
N ASN A 39 -4.85 -15.40 6.97
CA ASN A 39 -5.58 -15.98 8.09
C ASN A 39 -5.28 -17.48 8.31
N THR A 40 -4.59 -18.14 7.40
CA THR A 40 -4.16 -19.55 7.52
C THR A 40 -2.64 -19.71 7.51
N ALA A 41 -1.88 -18.64 7.79
CA ALA A 41 -0.41 -18.59 7.84
C ALA A 41 0.30 -18.76 6.48
N GLY A 42 -0.40 -18.61 5.35
CA GLY A 42 0.21 -18.48 4.04
C GLY A 42 0.90 -17.12 3.89
N GLY A 43 1.78 -16.99 2.90
CA GLY A 43 2.48 -15.75 2.60
C GLY A 43 4.00 -15.85 2.64
N TYR A 44 4.69 -14.70 2.61
CA TYR A 44 6.14 -14.65 2.46
C TYR A 44 6.74 -13.41 3.14
N SER A 45 8.06 -13.44 3.30
CA SER A 45 8.84 -12.34 3.88
C SER A 45 9.92 -11.87 2.91
N PHE A 46 10.26 -10.58 2.96
CA PHE A 46 11.32 -9.98 2.16
C PHE A 46 11.96 -8.78 2.86
N TYR A 47 13.15 -8.41 2.41
CA TYR A 47 13.88 -7.23 2.87
C TYR A 47 13.93 -6.20 1.73
N LYS A 48 13.37 -5.00 1.94
CA LYS A 48 13.29 -3.86 1.01
C LYS A 48 12.68 -4.16 -0.36
N ASP A 49 13.14 -5.22 -1.03
CA ASP A 49 12.76 -5.56 -2.40
C ASP A 49 12.22 -6.99 -2.48
N ALA A 50 10.94 -7.11 -2.85
CA ALA A 50 10.26 -8.39 -2.94
C ALA A 50 10.73 -9.28 -4.10
N ARG A 51 11.47 -8.74 -5.07
CA ARG A 51 12.06 -9.49 -6.16
C ARG A 51 13.45 -10.01 -5.82
N LEU A 52 14.36 -9.14 -5.32
CA LEU A 52 15.78 -9.41 -5.19
C LEU A 52 16.22 -9.76 -3.76
N ARG A 53 15.34 -9.59 -2.79
CA ARG A 53 15.58 -9.89 -1.37
C ARG A 53 14.41 -10.65 -0.74
N ARG A 54 13.76 -11.50 -1.53
CA ARG A 54 12.72 -12.40 -1.01
C ARG A 54 13.35 -13.50 -0.18
N ILE A 55 12.91 -13.65 1.04
CA ILE A 55 13.49 -14.57 2.02
C ILE A 55 12.76 -15.90 1.97
N THR A 56 11.43 -15.88 2.11
CA THR A 56 10.64 -17.10 2.09
C THR A 56 9.87 -17.25 0.79
N ARG A 57 9.64 -18.50 0.39
CA ARG A 57 8.97 -18.84 -0.85
C ARG A 57 7.46 -18.78 -0.73
N TYR A 58 6.84 -18.15 -1.73
CA TYR A 58 5.41 -18.19 -1.96
C TYR A 58 5.14 -18.12 -3.45
N ARG A 59 4.34 -19.04 -3.97
CA ARG A 59 3.94 -19.03 -5.36
C ARG A 59 2.50 -18.56 -5.49
N TYR A 60 2.31 -17.53 -6.27
CA TYR A 60 1.00 -17.09 -6.72
C TYR A 60 0.40 -18.15 -7.65
N ASN A 61 -0.90 -18.14 -7.79
CA ASN A 61 -1.61 -19.10 -8.67
C ASN A 61 -1.40 -20.57 -8.28
N ASN A 62 -1.10 -20.85 -7.03
CA ASN A 62 -1.07 -22.22 -6.53
C ASN A 62 -2.46 -22.85 -6.50
N VAL A 63 -2.50 -24.17 -6.62
CA VAL A 63 -3.70 -25.00 -6.45
C VAL A 63 -3.40 -26.06 -5.38
N PRO A 64 -4.12 -26.06 -4.27
CA PRO A 64 -5.11 -25.07 -3.82
C PRO A 64 -4.47 -23.70 -3.51
N VAL A 65 -5.29 -22.66 -3.50
CA VAL A 65 -4.86 -21.29 -3.22
C VAL A 65 -4.30 -21.18 -1.78
N ASP A 66 -3.37 -20.23 -1.57
CA ASP A 66 -2.73 -19.96 -0.29
C ASP A 66 -1.84 -21.09 0.24
N MET A 67 -1.14 -21.77 -0.67
CA MET A 67 -0.12 -22.76 -0.31
C MET A 67 1.27 -22.16 -0.37
N GLY A 68 2.05 -22.40 0.69
CA GLY A 68 3.33 -21.79 0.98
C GLY A 68 3.18 -20.74 2.09
N GLY A 69 3.97 -20.87 3.13
CA GLY A 69 3.86 -20.02 4.32
C GLY A 69 4.75 -20.48 5.46
N ARG A 70 4.39 -20.10 6.65
CA ARG A 70 5.07 -20.46 7.88
C ARG A 70 4.14 -21.34 8.72
N TYR A 71 4.41 -22.62 8.75
CA TYR A 71 3.49 -23.60 9.34
C TYR A 71 4.05 -24.23 10.61
N PHE A 72 3.16 -24.50 11.55
CA PHE A 72 3.40 -25.33 12.70
C PHE A 72 2.49 -26.56 12.60
N TYR A 73 3.08 -27.72 12.33
CA TYR A 73 2.38 -28.98 12.30
C TYR A 73 2.45 -29.63 13.67
N ILE A 74 1.32 -30.10 14.16
CA ILE A 74 1.23 -30.82 15.43
C ILE A 74 0.77 -32.23 15.11
N ASN A 75 1.59 -33.20 15.51
CA ASN A 75 1.26 -34.63 15.45
C ASN A 75 1.02 -35.13 16.86
N ASP A 76 -0.24 -35.46 17.18
CA ASP A 76 -0.70 -36.04 18.46
C ASP A 76 -1.05 -37.52 18.24
N GLY A 77 -0.03 -38.38 18.31
CA GLY A 77 -0.22 -39.84 18.16
C GLY A 77 -0.78 -40.25 16.77
N GLY A 78 -0.42 -39.51 15.71
CA GLY A 78 -0.89 -39.77 14.35
C GLY A 78 -2.05 -38.86 13.92
N HIS A 79 -2.65 -38.11 14.83
CA HIS A 79 -3.60 -37.04 14.53
C HIS A 79 -2.84 -35.76 14.17
N VAL A 80 -2.72 -35.45 12.88
CA VAL A 80 -1.94 -34.31 12.37
C VAL A 80 -2.87 -33.13 12.06
N TRP A 81 -2.49 -31.94 12.52
CA TRP A 81 -3.25 -30.70 12.33
C TRP A 81 -2.37 -29.44 12.41
N ASN A 82 -2.93 -28.29 12.00
CA ASN A 82 -2.31 -26.96 12.10
C ASN A 82 -3.26 -26.02 12.83
N PRO A 83 -2.76 -25.06 13.63
CA PRO A 83 -3.64 -24.06 14.28
C PRO A 83 -4.41 -23.18 13.29
N GLY A 84 -3.85 -22.91 12.10
CA GLY A 84 -4.50 -22.16 11.02
C GLY A 84 -5.43 -22.98 10.14
N TRP A 85 -5.75 -24.25 10.45
CA TRP A 85 -6.51 -25.17 9.61
C TRP A 85 -5.75 -25.62 8.35
N SER A 86 -5.32 -24.72 7.49
CA SER A 86 -4.45 -25.01 6.35
C SER A 86 -2.99 -25.12 6.80
N PRO A 87 -2.15 -25.94 6.14
CA PRO A 87 -2.39 -26.67 4.91
C PRO A 87 -3.00 -28.07 5.09
N VAL A 88 -2.94 -28.69 6.30
CA VAL A 88 -3.43 -30.07 6.52
C VAL A 88 -4.95 -30.18 6.37
N LYS A 89 -5.69 -29.13 6.71
CA LYS A 89 -7.17 -29.04 6.61
C LYS A 89 -7.91 -30.02 7.52
N THR A 90 -7.29 -30.53 8.56
CA THR A 90 -7.95 -31.28 9.62
C THR A 90 -9.04 -30.41 10.25
N THR A 91 -10.22 -30.98 10.49
CA THR A 91 -11.29 -30.26 11.18
C THR A 91 -10.84 -29.88 12.58
N LEU A 92 -10.93 -28.58 12.89
CA LEU A 92 -10.61 -28.04 14.22
C LEU A 92 -11.85 -27.98 15.09
N ASP A 93 -11.66 -28.14 16.40
CA ASP A 93 -12.71 -27.97 17.42
C ASP A 93 -13.03 -26.47 17.58
N SER A 94 -12.01 -25.61 17.45
CA SER A 94 -12.16 -24.16 17.37
C SER A 94 -11.08 -23.54 16.49
N TYR A 95 -11.41 -22.39 15.90
CA TYR A 95 -10.50 -21.58 15.08
C TYR A 95 -10.78 -20.10 15.27
N GLU A 96 -9.73 -19.33 15.41
CA GLU A 96 -9.75 -17.88 15.45
C GLU A 96 -8.45 -17.33 14.86
N CYS A 97 -8.58 -16.32 13.99
CA CYS A 97 -7.44 -15.51 13.56
C CYS A 97 -7.71 -14.04 13.86
N ARG A 98 -6.78 -13.37 14.52
CA ARG A 98 -6.82 -11.94 14.84
C ARG A 98 -5.76 -11.21 14.03
N HIS A 99 -6.19 -10.36 13.11
CA HIS A 99 -5.31 -9.42 12.44
C HIS A 99 -5.35 -8.08 13.18
N GLY A 100 -4.21 -7.69 13.74
CA GLY A 100 -4.03 -6.43 14.45
C GLY A 100 -2.99 -5.53 13.76
N MET A 101 -2.67 -4.42 14.40
CA MET A 101 -1.73 -3.43 13.86
C MET A 101 -0.30 -3.96 13.92
N GLY A 102 0.18 -4.50 12.79
CA GLY A 102 1.54 -5.06 12.66
C GLY A 102 1.74 -6.46 13.27
N TYR A 103 0.68 -7.14 13.67
CA TYR A 103 0.74 -8.51 14.18
C TYR A 103 -0.47 -9.35 13.77
N THR A 104 -0.30 -10.66 13.83
CA THR A 104 -1.38 -11.64 13.58
C THR A 104 -1.30 -12.75 14.61
N ILE A 105 -2.46 -13.14 15.17
CA ILE A 105 -2.59 -14.25 16.11
C ILE A 105 -3.49 -15.29 15.47
N ILE A 106 -2.99 -16.51 15.32
CA ILE A 106 -3.76 -17.66 14.82
C ILE A 106 -3.88 -18.67 15.93
N LYS A 107 -5.11 -18.99 16.31
CA LYS A 107 -5.43 -19.93 17.37
C LYS A 107 -6.33 -21.03 16.85
N GLY A 108 -5.95 -22.27 17.09
CA GLY A 108 -6.76 -23.44 16.77
C GLY A 108 -6.72 -24.45 17.88
N SER A 109 -7.78 -25.26 18.02
CA SER A 109 -7.79 -26.39 18.91
C SER A 109 -8.23 -27.66 18.20
N SER A 110 -7.64 -28.79 18.57
CA SER A 110 -7.99 -30.13 18.10
C SER A 110 -7.59 -31.19 19.10
N ASN A 111 -8.45 -32.16 19.29
CA ASN A 111 -8.20 -33.33 20.17
C ASN A 111 -7.75 -32.94 21.60
N GLY A 112 -8.35 -31.88 22.17
CA GLY A 112 -8.04 -31.42 23.54
C GLY A 112 -6.67 -30.71 23.66
N VAL A 113 -6.10 -30.23 22.54
CA VAL A 113 -4.89 -29.41 22.52
C VAL A 113 -5.22 -28.07 21.82
N THR A 114 -4.81 -26.97 22.43
CA THR A 114 -4.89 -25.64 21.83
C THR A 114 -3.51 -25.14 21.46
N ALA A 115 -3.35 -24.65 20.25
CA ALA A 115 -2.13 -23.98 19.80
C ALA A 115 -2.45 -22.55 19.38
N THR A 116 -1.64 -21.61 19.87
CA THR A 116 -1.71 -20.18 19.51
C THR A 116 -0.38 -19.75 18.93
N ALA A 117 -0.37 -19.25 17.71
CA ALA A 117 0.82 -18.72 17.05
C ALA A 117 0.65 -17.22 16.83
N THR A 118 1.55 -16.43 17.39
CA THR A 118 1.59 -14.96 17.25
C THR A 118 2.75 -14.58 16.37
N PHE A 119 2.47 -13.88 15.27
CA PHE A 119 3.44 -13.44 14.26
C PHE A 119 3.52 -11.91 14.28
N PHE A 120 4.71 -11.35 14.33
CA PHE A 120 4.92 -9.91 14.24
C PHE A 120 6.36 -9.55 13.85
N VAL A 121 6.54 -8.34 13.35
CA VAL A 121 7.84 -7.75 13.02
C VAL A 121 8.08 -6.57 13.97
N PRO A 122 9.03 -6.67 14.91
CA PRO A 122 9.35 -5.56 15.81
C PRO A 122 9.93 -4.35 15.06
N GLN A 123 9.82 -3.18 15.65
CA GLN A 123 10.51 -1.99 15.15
C GLN A 123 12.04 -2.17 15.21
N ASN A 124 12.76 -1.65 14.21
CA ASN A 124 14.23 -1.76 14.11
C ASN A 124 14.78 -3.21 14.16
N PHE A 125 14.00 -4.17 13.65
CA PHE A 125 14.34 -5.58 13.67
C PHE A 125 14.13 -6.19 12.27
N ASN A 126 15.20 -6.68 11.64
CA ASN A 126 15.12 -7.28 10.32
C ASN A 126 14.70 -8.75 10.39
N GLY A 127 13.53 -9.01 10.91
CA GLY A 127 13.03 -10.36 11.08
C GLY A 127 11.60 -10.42 11.61
N GLU A 128 11.02 -11.61 11.54
CA GLU A 128 9.69 -11.94 12.07
C GLU A 128 9.85 -12.83 13.32
N ILE A 129 9.19 -12.45 14.39
CA ILE A 129 9.07 -13.26 15.60
C ILE A 129 7.77 -14.06 15.52
N GLN A 130 7.85 -15.35 15.87
CA GLN A 130 6.72 -16.28 15.89
C GLN A 130 6.68 -16.93 17.28
N LYS A 131 5.82 -16.43 18.18
CA LYS A 131 5.61 -17.04 19.49
C LYS A 131 4.51 -18.09 19.38
N VAL A 132 4.82 -19.32 19.73
CA VAL A 132 3.90 -20.47 19.71
C VAL A 132 3.66 -20.97 21.11
N THR A 133 2.40 -20.90 21.56
CA THR A 133 1.96 -21.47 22.84
C THR A 133 1.13 -22.72 22.58
N ILE A 134 1.54 -23.85 23.13
CA ILE A 134 0.79 -25.12 23.06
C ILE A 134 0.30 -25.48 24.44
N LYS A 135 -0.99 -25.73 24.59
CA LYS A 135 -1.67 -26.03 25.84
C LYS A 135 -2.43 -27.34 25.74
N ASN A 136 -2.28 -28.19 26.77
CA ASN A 136 -3.07 -29.38 26.94
C ASN A 136 -4.35 -29.04 27.72
N ASP A 137 -5.48 -28.98 27.01
CA ASP A 137 -6.81 -28.74 27.61
C ASP A 137 -7.56 -30.03 27.94
N SER A 138 -6.93 -31.20 27.69
CA SER A 138 -7.51 -32.52 28.04
C SER A 138 -7.23 -32.91 29.46
N ASP A 139 -7.88 -33.99 29.93
CA ASP A 139 -7.72 -34.61 31.23
C ASP A 139 -6.59 -35.64 31.28
N LYS A 140 -5.81 -35.80 30.20
CA LYS A 140 -4.73 -36.79 30.06
C LYS A 140 -3.43 -36.12 29.66
N GLU A 141 -2.31 -36.78 30.02
CA GLU A 141 -1.00 -36.39 29.52
C GLU A 141 -0.97 -36.47 27.99
N LYS A 142 -0.36 -35.48 27.36
CA LYS A 142 -0.14 -35.40 25.92
C LYS A 142 1.35 -35.50 25.61
N ASN A 143 1.69 -36.31 24.60
CA ASN A 143 3.02 -36.41 24.03
C ASN A 143 2.95 -35.96 22.55
N LEU A 144 3.26 -34.70 22.32
CA LEU A 144 3.08 -34.03 21.05
C LEU A 144 4.41 -33.95 20.30
N LYS A 145 4.32 -33.96 18.98
CA LYS A 145 5.44 -33.73 18.08
C LYS A 145 5.15 -32.48 17.26
N LEU A 146 5.96 -31.45 17.47
CA LEU A 146 5.85 -30.18 16.75
C LEU A 146 6.89 -30.14 15.65
N PHE A 147 6.44 -29.78 14.44
CA PHE A 147 7.31 -29.47 13.31
C PHE A 147 7.05 -28.02 12.89
N SER A 148 8.05 -27.15 12.96
CA SER A 148 8.01 -25.86 12.26
C SER A 148 8.32 -26.06 10.78
N PHE A 149 7.88 -25.13 9.94
CA PHE A 149 8.17 -25.21 8.52
C PHE A 149 8.18 -23.83 7.86
N LEU A 150 9.20 -23.58 7.07
CA LEU A 150 9.24 -22.56 6.03
C LEU A 150 10.11 -23.02 4.85
N GLU A 151 9.89 -22.44 3.67
CA GLU A 151 10.69 -22.71 2.48
C GLU A 151 11.44 -21.44 2.07
N TRP A 152 12.75 -21.57 1.75
CA TRP A 152 13.58 -20.46 1.33
C TRP A 152 13.42 -20.14 -0.15
N CYS A 153 13.37 -18.84 -0.50
CA CYS A 153 13.21 -18.36 -1.88
C CYS A 153 14.52 -18.24 -2.66
N LEU A 154 15.68 -18.37 -2.05
CA LEU A 154 17.00 -18.10 -2.66
C LEU A 154 17.12 -16.68 -3.24
N TRP A 155 16.48 -15.70 -2.59
CA TRP A 155 16.51 -14.26 -2.87
C TRP A 155 15.77 -13.80 -4.14
N ASP A 156 15.99 -14.44 -5.28
CA ASP A 156 15.43 -14.02 -6.57
C ASP A 156 14.05 -14.65 -6.82
N ALA A 157 13.00 -13.84 -6.56
CA ALA A 157 11.63 -14.28 -6.77
C ALA A 157 11.28 -14.48 -8.25
N ASN A 158 11.96 -13.82 -9.18
CA ASN A 158 11.74 -14.01 -10.60
C ASN A 158 12.29 -15.37 -11.06
N ASP A 159 13.50 -15.75 -10.64
CA ASP A 159 14.04 -17.08 -10.90
C ASP A 159 13.14 -18.17 -10.30
N ASP A 160 12.67 -17.98 -9.03
CA ASP A 160 11.75 -18.93 -8.39
C ASP A 160 10.43 -19.10 -9.13
N THR A 161 9.92 -18.05 -9.76
CA THR A 161 8.62 -18.08 -10.45
C THR A 161 8.72 -18.61 -11.87
N THR A 162 9.80 -18.31 -12.58
CA THR A 162 9.93 -18.57 -14.02
C THR A 162 10.71 -19.83 -14.35
N ASN A 163 11.56 -20.29 -13.46
CA ASN A 163 12.42 -21.45 -13.71
C ASN A 163 12.06 -22.65 -12.82
N PHE A 164 12.26 -23.84 -13.36
CA PHE A 164 12.08 -25.07 -12.61
C PHE A 164 13.09 -25.14 -11.44
N GLN A 165 12.59 -25.30 -10.23
CA GLN A 165 13.37 -25.43 -9.00
C GLN A 165 14.50 -24.38 -8.85
N ARG A 166 14.26 -23.14 -9.29
CA ARG A 166 15.25 -22.04 -9.14
C ARG A 166 16.62 -22.39 -9.74
N ASN A 167 16.59 -22.79 -10.97
CA ASN A 167 17.68 -23.42 -11.67
C ASN A 167 19.01 -22.61 -11.67
N PHE A 168 18.90 -21.26 -11.59
CA PHE A 168 20.04 -20.36 -11.62
C PHE A 168 20.56 -19.95 -10.23
N ASN A 169 19.85 -20.30 -9.17
CA ASN A 169 20.25 -20.01 -7.81
C ASN A 169 20.44 -21.29 -7.02
N THR A 170 21.52 -21.34 -6.25
CA THR A 170 21.82 -22.43 -5.32
C THR A 170 22.03 -21.89 -3.93
N GLY A 171 21.69 -22.66 -2.92
CA GLY A 171 21.82 -22.28 -1.52
C GLY A 171 22.66 -23.26 -0.73
N GLU A 172 23.15 -22.80 0.39
CA GLU A 172 23.79 -23.61 1.41
C GLU A 172 22.99 -23.46 2.72
N VAL A 173 22.89 -24.55 3.45
CA VAL A 173 22.24 -24.59 4.76
C VAL A 173 23.27 -25.04 5.80
N GLU A 174 23.32 -24.34 6.93
CA GLU A 174 24.16 -24.73 8.07
C GLU A 174 23.24 -24.85 9.31
N ILE A 175 23.40 -25.92 10.05
CA ILE A 175 22.69 -26.16 11.30
C ILE A 175 23.65 -25.96 12.46
N ASP A 176 23.32 -25.07 13.41
CA ASP A 176 24.08 -24.80 14.61
C ASP A 176 23.13 -24.82 15.83
N GLY A 177 23.08 -25.94 16.53
CA GLY A 177 22.10 -26.15 17.58
C GLY A 177 20.67 -26.11 17.09
N SER A 178 19.91 -25.13 17.55
CA SER A 178 18.52 -24.87 17.15
C SER A 178 18.39 -23.76 16.09
N VAL A 179 19.49 -23.42 15.40
CA VAL A 179 19.51 -22.38 14.37
C VAL A 179 19.81 -23.01 13.02
N ILE A 180 18.95 -22.74 12.04
CA ILE A 180 19.12 -23.10 10.64
C ILE A 180 19.47 -21.84 9.86
N TYR A 181 20.73 -21.72 9.42
CA TYR A 181 21.21 -20.62 8.57
C TYR A 181 21.06 -20.97 7.11
N HIS A 182 20.70 -19.99 6.32
CA HIS A 182 20.58 -20.12 4.88
C HIS A 182 21.28 -18.96 4.16
N LYS A 183 22.11 -19.30 3.20
CA LYS A 183 22.74 -18.33 2.29
C LYS A 183 22.70 -18.83 0.85
N THR A 184 22.66 -17.91 -0.07
CA THR A 184 22.92 -18.16 -1.49
C THR A 184 24.28 -17.55 -1.81
N GLU A 185 25.20 -18.37 -2.26
CA GLU A 185 26.58 -17.96 -2.43
C GLU A 185 27.09 -18.33 -3.81
N TYR A 186 27.63 -17.34 -4.54
CA TYR A 186 28.47 -17.54 -5.70
C TYR A 186 29.85 -17.04 -5.33
N LYS A 187 30.64 -17.87 -4.68
CA LYS A 187 32.01 -17.54 -4.27
C LYS A 187 32.10 -16.16 -3.63
N GLU A 188 31.88 -15.88 -2.53
CA GLU A 188 32.08 -14.58 -1.82
C GLU A 188 31.35 -13.34 -2.42
N ARG A 189 30.45 -13.53 -3.39
CA ARG A 189 29.76 -12.39 -4.03
C ARG A 189 28.71 -11.76 -3.14
N ARG A 190 28.06 -12.54 -2.26
CA ARG A 190 26.98 -12.08 -1.39
C ARG A 190 27.46 -11.92 0.05
N ASP A 191 26.98 -10.88 0.69
CA ASP A 191 27.31 -10.48 2.06
C ASP A 191 26.12 -10.59 3.01
N HIS A 192 25.02 -11.21 2.57
CA HIS A 192 23.79 -11.38 3.31
C HIS A 192 23.38 -12.86 3.44
N TYR A 193 22.64 -13.14 4.51
CA TYR A 193 22.06 -14.45 4.81
C TYR A 193 20.77 -14.31 5.63
N ALA A 194 19.99 -15.39 5.69
CA ALA A 194 18.85 -15.50 6.57
C ALA A 194 19.07 -16.62 7.59
N PHE A 195 18.27 -16.61 8.65
CA PHE A 195 18.27 -17.68 9.65
C PHE A 195 16.87 -17.93 10.19
N TYR A 196 16.65 -19.17 10.65
CA TYR A 196 15.44 -19.54 11.35
C TYR A 196 15.85 -20.29 12.62
N SER A 197 15.46 -19.79 13.78
CA SER A 197 15.85 -20.31 15.08
C SER A 197 14.65 -20.56 15.98
N VAL A 198 14.84 -21.39 17.01
CA VAL A 198 13.91 -21.53 18.13
C VAL A 198 14.66 -21.47 19.45
N ASN A 199 14.03 -20.90 20.48
CA ASN A 199 14.62 -20.72 21.81
C ASN A 199 14.63 -21.97 22.68
N ALA A 200 14.48 -23.16 22.09
CA ALA A 200 14.45 -24.43 22.78
C ALA A 200 15.42 -25.44 22.13
N PRO A 201 15.92 -26.44 22.88
CA PRO A 201 16.59 -27.57 22.25
C PRO A 201 15.66 -28.29 21.29
N ILE A 202 16.17 -28.72 20.16
CA ILE A 202 15.44 -29.49 19.16
C ILE A 202 15.80 -30.97 19.24
N ASN A 203 14.85 -31.84 18.90
CA ASN A 203 15.03 -33.28 18.81
C ASN A 203 15.43 -33.74 17.41
N GLY A 204 15.38 -32.84 16.45
CA GLY A 204 15.78 -33.05 15.07
C GLY A 204 15.41 -31.92 14.15
N TYR A 205 15.73 -32.06 12.87
CA TYR A 205 15.51 -31.07 11.84
C TYR A 205 15.38 -31.71 10.45
N ASP A 206 14.84 -30.95 9.51
CA ASP A 206 14.93 -31.23 8.08
C ASP A 206 15.16 -29.93 7.32
N THR A 207 16.07 -29.95 6.35
CA THR A 207 16.36 -28.78 5.52
C THR A 207 16.26 -29.06 4.03
N ASP A 208 16.02 -30.32 3.63
CA ASP A 208 15.75 -30.69 2.24
C ASP A 208 14.25 -30.85 2.00
N ARG A 209 13.74 -30.18 0.94
CA ARG A 209 12.32 -30.12 0.64
C ARG A 209 11.72 -31.49 0.30
N GLU A 210 12.40 -32.25 -0.52
CA GLU A 210 11.92 -33.57 -0.94
C GLU A 210 11.93 -34.55 0.23
N SER A 211 12.96 -34.52 1.04
CA SER A 211 13.06 -35.33 2.27
C SER A 211 11.94 -34.99 3.26
N PHE A 212 11.58 -33.72 3.42
CA PHE A 212 10.54 -33.29 4.34
C PHE A 212 9.12 -33.60 3.81
N LEU A 213 8.81 -33.17 2.59
CA LEU A 213 7.47 -33.32 1.99
C LEU A 213 7.23 -34.73 1.47
N GLY A 214 8.21 -35.33 0.83
CA GLY A 214 8.06 -36.48 -0.07
C GLY A 214 7.85 -36.04 -1.51
N LEU A 215 8.36 -36.83 -2.46
CA LEU A 215 8.43 -36.45 -3.90
C LEU A 215 7.06 -36.08 -4.50
N TYR A 216 6.00 -36.73 -4.09
CA TYR A 216 4.65 -36.55 -4.65
C TYR A 216 3.62 -35.99 -3.64
N ASN A 217 4.08 -35.60 -2.45
CA ASN A 217 3.21 -35.03 -1.43
C ASN A 217 3.28 -33.49 -1.45
N GLY A 218 2.23 -32.84 -0.97
CA GLY A 218 2.17 -31.41 -0.76
C GLY A 218 2.32 -31.01 0.70
N PHE A 219 2.14 -29.72 0.97
CA PHE A 219 2.13 -29.20 2.34
C PHE A 219 0.99 -29.75 3.21
N ASP A 220 -0.03 -30.30 2.60
CA ASP A 220 -1.19 -30.94 3.26
C ASP A 220 -0.86 -32.28 3.87
N ALA A 221 0.18 -32.98 3.34
CA ALA A 221 0.58 -34.31 3.80
C ALA A 221 2.11 -34.52 3.78
N PRO A 222 2.91 -33.71 4.50
CA PRO A 222 4.35 -33.90 4.54
C PRO A 222 4.72 -35.25 5.14
N GLN A 223 5.51 -36.05 4.43
CA GLN A 223 5.83 -37.42 4.86
C GLN A 223 6.51 -37.47 6.24
N THR A 224 7.43 -36.54 6.53
CA THR A 224 8.14 -36.41 7.79
C THR A 224 7.17 -36.18 8.98
N VAL A 225 6.19 -35.29 8.78
CA VAL A 225 5.20 -34.96 9.82
C VAL A 225 4.28 -36.14 10.09
N PHE A 226 3.83 -36.84 9.06
CA PHE A 226 2.95 -38.01 9.21
C PHE A 226 3.69 -39.22 9.75
N ALA A 227 4.96 -39.39 9.40
CA ALA A 227 5.85 -40.40 10.02
C ALA A 227 6.15 -40.07 11.51
N GLY A 228 6.04 -38.82 11.89
CA GLY A 228 6.29 -38.33 13.23
C GLY A 228 7.76 -38.43 13.66
N ALA A 229 8.69 -38.34 12.71
CA ALA A 229 10.13 -38.38 12.95
C ALA A 229 10.89 -37.59 11.87
N PRO A 230 11.94 -36.83 12.22
CA PRO A 230 12.75 -36.09 11.26
C PRO A 230 13.71 -37.03 10.52
N ASN A 231 14.07 -36.65 9.30
CA ASN A 231 15.08 -37.39 8.50
C ASN A 231 16.50 -36.88 8.72
N MET A 232 16.67 -35.77 9.45
CA MET A 232 17.98 -35.10 9.68
C MET A 232 18.64 -34.71 8.34
N SER A 233 17.81 -34.30 7.38
CA SER A 233 18.27 -33.96 6.02
C SER A 233 18.98 -32.59 5.99
N VAL A 234 20.04 -32.51 5.15
CA VAL A 234 20.79 -31.26 4.90
C VAL A 234 20.73 -30.96 3.42
N ALA A 235 20.25 -29.78 3.04
CA ALA A 235 20.16 -29.34 1.66
C ALA A 235 21.37 -28.49 1.27
N ASP A 236 22.12 -28.97 0.29
CA ASP A 236 23.11 -28.18 -0.45
C ASP A 236 22.68 -28.10 -1.91
N GLY A 237 22.46 -26.88 -2.42
CA GLY A 237 22.04 -26.64 -3.80
C GLY A 237 20.62 -26.12 -3.91
N TRP A 238 19.68 -26.90 -4.40
CA TRP A 238 18.31 -26.49 -4.67
C TRP A 238 17.32 -26.89 -3.58
N SER A 239 16.19 -26.19 -3.52
CA SER A 239 15.01 -26.51 -2.71
C SER A 239 15.23 -26.62 -1.19
N PRO A 240 16.00 -25.72 -0.55
CA PRO A 240 16.16 -25.75 0.90
C PRO A 240 14.88 -25.31 1.60
N VAL A 241 14.61 -25.98 2.75
CA VAL A 241 13.56 -25.63 3.71
C VAL A 241 14.18 -25.43 5.09
N ALA A 242 13.39 -24.98 6.06
CA ALA A 242 13.79 -25.01 7.46
C ALA A 242 12.65 -25.62 8.27
N SER A 243 12.92 -26.72 8.92
CA SER A 243 12.02 -27.41 9.83
C SER A 243 12.75 -27.84 11.09
N HIS A 244 12.23 -27.45 12.24
CA HIS A 244 12.65 -27.94 13.55
C HIS A 244 11.65 -29.00 14.00
N TYR A 245 12.16 -30.08 14.60
CA TYR A 245 11.37 -31.11 15.26
C TYR A 245 11.57 -31.03 16.76
N ILE A 246 10.47 -30.92 17.53
CA ILE A 246 10.46 -30.76 18.97
C ILE A 246 9.43 -31.71 19.58
N GLU A 247 9.85 -32.54 20.51
CA GLU A 247 8.99 -33.38 21.34
C GLU A 247 8.52 -32.60 22.57
N ILE A 248 7.21 -32.59 22.79
CA ILE A 248 6.56 -31.81 23.84
C ILE A 248 5.69 -32.75 24.69
N LYS A 249 5.99 -32.82 25.98
CA LYS A 249 5.19 -33.55 26.95
C LYS A 249 4.47 -32.55 27.83
N LEU A 250 3.13 -32.63 27.91
CA LEU A 250 2.29 -31.74 28.72
C LEU A 250 1.34 -32.53 29.63
N GLN A 251 1.34 -32.21 30.92
CA GLN A 251 0.31 -32.65 31.83
C GLN A 251 -1.03 -31.93 31.59
N PRO A 252 -2.17 -32.44 32.09
CA PRO A 252 -3.46 -31.71 31.98
C PRO A 252 -3.36 -30.29 32.48
N GLY A 253 -3.80 -29.33 31.66
CA GLY A 253 -3.75 -27.88 31.91
C GLY A 253 -2.39 -27.22 31.74
N GLU A 254 -1.33 -27.96 31.47
CA GLU A 254 0.01 -27.42 31.23
C GLU A 254 0.14 -26.79 29.85
N SER A 255 0.96 -25.75 29.77
CA SER A 255 1.30 -25.08 28.49
C SER A 255 2.81 -24.93 28.33
N LYS A 256 3.26 -24.82 27.05
CA LYS A 256 4.64 -24.56 26.73
C LYS A 256 4.70 -23.45 25.67
N ASP A 257 5.55 -22.47 25.95
CA ASP A 257 5.88 -21.40 24.99
C ASP A 257 7.16 -21.71 24.23
N LEU A 258 7.16 -21.45 22.95
CA LEU A 258 8.31 -21.53 22.06
C LEU A 258 8.38 -20.22 21.26
N VAL A 259 9.57 -19.66 21.10
CA VAL A 259 9.81 -18.47 20.32
C VAL A 259 10.71 -18.80 19.14
N PHE A 260 10.16 -18.66 17.93
CA PHE A 260 10.90 -18.80 16.70
C PHE A 260 11.26 -17.40 16.16
N CYS A 261 12.42 -17.30 15.54
CA CYS A 261 12.90 -16.07 14.92
C CYS A 261 13.33 -16.35 13.48
N LEU A 262 12.62 -15.76 12.51
CA LEU A 262 13.02 -15.70 11.12
C LEU A 262 13.73 -14.37 10.88
N GLY A 263 15.05 -14.38 10.75
CA GLY A 263 15.85 -13.17 10.63
C GLY A 263 16.60 -13.06 9.32
N TYR A 264 16.96 -11.82 8.97
CA TYR A 264 17.76 -11.47 7.81
C TYR A 264 18.91 -10.55 8.22
N VAL A 265 20.11 -10.83 7.71
CA VAL A 265 21.34 -10.09 8.03
C VAL A 265 22.07 -9.69 6.77
N GLU A 266 22.45 -8.40 6.67
CA GLU A 266 23.47 -7.91 5.76
C GLU A 266 24.71 -7.48 6.56
N ASN A 267 25.87 -8.02 6.21
CA ASN A 267 27.16 -7.59 6.73
C ASN A 267 27.79 -6.57 5.78
N LYS A 268 28.68 -5.73 6.25
CA LYS A 268 29.57 -5.03 5.36
C LYS A 268 30.51 -6.03 4.70
N VAL A 269 30.99 -5.71 3.49
CA VAL A 269 31.87 -6.62 2.72
C VAL A 269 33.10 -7.02 3.55
N GLU A 270 33.66 -6.07 4.32
CA GLU A 270 34.83 -6.28 5.16
C GLU A 270 34.54 -7.15 6.38
N GLU A 271 33.26 -7.19 6.82
CA GLU A 271 32.77 -7.91 7.99
C GLU A 271 32.07 -9.22 7.62
N LYS A 272 32.06 -9.60 6.33
CA LYS A 272 31.33 -10.77 5.82
C LYS A 272 31.70 -12.05 6.58
N PHE A 273 32.99 -12.25 6.82
CA PHE A 273 33.49 -13.41 7.55
C PHE A 273 33.92 -13.05 8.96
N ALA A 274 33.77 -14.00 9.86
CA ALA A 274 34.29 -13.89 11.22
C ALA A 274 35.82 -13.68 11.21
N PRO A 275 36.39 -12.95 12.17
CA PRO A 275 37.84 -12.78 12.26
C PRO A 275 38.55 -14.13 12.36
N ASP A 276 39.55 -14.34 11.51
CA ASP A 276 40.46 -15.46 11.62
C ASP A 276 41.69 -14.96 12.41
N LEU A 277 42.07 -15.65 13.46
CA LEU A 277 43.11 -15.22 14.40
C LEU A 277 44.36 -16.10 14.24
N ASP A 278 45.53 -15.47 14.29
CA ASP A 278 46.80 -16.18 14.41
C ASP A 278 47.06 -16.70 15.84
N GLU A 279 48.22 -17.30 16.05
CA GLU A 279 48.65 -17.85 17.33
C GLU A 279 48.73 -16.78 18.45
N ASN A 280 48.84 -15.49 18.07
CA ASN A 280 48.92 -14.37 18.98
C ASN A 280 47.57 -13.63 19.17
N SER A 281 46.46 -14.18 18.68
CA SER A 281 45.13 -13.56 18.65
C SER A 281 45.06 -12.30 17.81
N THR A 282 45.92 -12.15 16.78
CA THR A 282 45.91 -11.07 15.82
C THR A 282 45.03 -11.44 14.61
N ILE A 283 44.23 -10.48 14.12
CA ILE A 283 43.33 -10.72 12.99
C ILE A 283 44.15 -10.94 11.72
N ILE A 284 43.96 -12.10 11.09
CA ILE A 284 44.55 -12.43 9.79
C ILE A 284 43.80 -11.69 8.68
N THR A 285 44.51 -10.95 7.87
CA THR A 285 43.95 -10.23 6.70
C THR A 285 43.56 -11.21 5.59
N SER A 286 42.73 -10.78 4.65
CA SER A 286 42.05 -11.64 3.66
C SER A 286 42.97 -12.53 2.81
N GLY A 287 44.19 -12.14 2.56
CA GLY A 287 45.17 -12.94 1.75
C GLY A 287 45.64 -14.24 2.42
N ASP A 288 45.65 -14.29 3.74
CA ASP A 288 46.19 -15.37 4.56
C ASP A 288 45.13 -16.16 5.32
N ARG A 289 43.86 -15.91 5.04
CA ARG A 289 42.73 -16.56 5.71
C ARG A 289 42.71 -18.06 5.45
N LYS A 290 42.62 -18.81 6.54
CA LYS A 290 42.48 -20.27 6.52
C LYS A 290 41.02 -20.74 6.56
N LYS A 291 40.08 -19.88 7.03
CA LYS A 291 38.68 -20.22 7.21
C LYS A 291 37.78 -19.06 6.74
N ASN A 292 36.83 -19.35 5.88
CA ASN A 292 35.78 -18.41 5.46
C ASN A 292 34.49 -18.74 6.20
N ILE A 293 34.47 -18.47 7.50
CA ILE A 293 33.27 -18.67 8.34
C ILE A 293 32.44 -17.39 8.30
N VAL A 294 31.17 -17.48 7.88
CA VAL A 294 30.25 -16.35 7.82
C VAL A 294 30.08 -15.73 9.22
N ASN A 295 30.16 -14.41 9.29
CA ASN A 295 29.99 -13.67 10.55
C ASN A 295 28.53 -13.69 10.99
N LYS A 296 28.24 -14.37 12.10
CA LYS A 296 26.90 -14.55 12.66
C LYS A 296 26.58 -13.61 13.81
N ALA A 297 27.46 -12.69 14.16
CA ALA A 297 27.30 -11.84 15.34
C ALA A 297 25.98 -11.05 15.35
N LYS A 298 25.58 -10.51 14.21
CA LYS A 298 24.29 -9.77 14.11
C LYS A 298 23.09 -10.70 14.29
N ALA A 299 23.12 -11.91 13.72
CA ALA A 299 22.06 -12.89 13.93
C ALA A 299 21.95 -13.31 15.40
N GLN A 300 23.09 -13.54 16.06
CA GLN A 300 23.14 -13.87 17.48
C GLN A 300 22.58 -12.74 18.34
N ALA A 301 22.90 -11.47 18.03
CA ALA A 301 22.33 -10.33 18.71
C ALA A 301 20.80 -10.23 18.50
N MET A 302 20.30 -10.48 17.29
CA MET A 302 18.86 -10.52 17.01
C MET A 302 18.16 -11.63 17.82
N MET A 303 18.69 -12.83 17.82
CA MET A 303 18.13 -13.95 18.61
C MET A 303 18.09 -13.63 20.10
N ALA A 304 19.12 -13.00 20.65
CA ALA A 304 19.18 -12.61 22.05
C ALA A 304 18.11 -11.57 22.46
N MET A 305 17.54 -10.83 21.50
CA MET A 305 16.43 -9.91 21.76
C MET A 305 15.10 -10.63 21.99
N CYS A 306 14.94 -11.87 21.54
CA CYS A 306 13.69 -12.63 21.60
C CYS A 306 13.89 -14.09 22.08
N ASP A 307 14.94 -14.39 22.86
CA ASP A 307 15.30 -15.75 23.32
C ASP A 307 14.40 -16.30 24.45
N THR A 308 13.44 -15.49 24.94
CA THR A 308 12.42 -15.94 25.90
C THR A 308 11.03 -15.44 25.49
N ALA A 309 9.98 -16.09 26.01
CA ALA A 309 8.60 -15.69 25.79
C ALA A 309 8.33 -14.27 26.31
N GLU A 310 8.89 -13.91 27.47
CA GLU A 310 8.73 -12.58 28.08
C GLU A 310 9.35 -11.49 27.23
N LYS A 311 10.52 -11.75 26.64
CA LYS A 311 11.15 -10.79 25.71
C LYS A 311 10.32 -10.61 24.43
N ALA A 312 9.78 -11.69 23.86
CA ALA A 312 8.89 -11.63 22.71
C ALA A 312 7.60 -10.84 23.04
N ASP A 313 6.99 -11.10 24.20
CA ASP A 313 5.80 -10.37 24.67
C ASP A 313 6.09 -8.87 24.87
N LYS A 314 7.26 -8.51 25.38
CA LYS A 314 7.70 -7.12 25.52
C LYS A 314 7.81 -6.44 24.16
N LEU A 315 8.46 -7.08 23.18
CA LEU A 315 8.59 -6.54 21.83
C LEU A 315 7.22 -6.35 21.13
N LEU A 316 6.29 -7.28 21.36
CA LEU A 316 4.91 -7.15 20.88
C LEU A 316 4.18 -5.97 21.55
N ALA A 317 4.37 -5.78 22.87
CA ALA A 317 3.78 -4.65 23.57
C ALA A 317 4.35 -3.31 23.07
N GLU A 318 5.65 -3.22 22.84
CA GLU A 318 6.31 -2.06 22.24
C GLU A 318 5.79 -1.76 20.83
N LEU A 319 5.55 -2.78 20.00
CA LEU A 319 4.92 -2.63 18.68
C LEU A 319 3.50 -2.09 18.78
N LYS A 320 2.68 -2.61 19.71
CA LYS A 320 1.32 -2.13 19.94
C LYS A 320 1.31 -0.66 20.38
N GLU A 321 2.22 -0.27 21.28
CA GLU A 321 2.35 1.11 21.74
C GLU A 321 2.80 2.06 20.61
N HIS A 322 3.74 1.62 19.77
CA HIS A 322 4.14 2.36 18.57
C HIS A 322 2.93 2.67 17.68
N TRP A 323 2.09 1.67 17.39
CA TRP A 323 0.88 1.87 16.58
C TRP A 323 -0.15 2.75 17.29
N ASN A 324 -0.33 2.60 18.59
CA ASN A 324 -1.23 3.49 19.36
C ASN A 324 -0.78 4.96 19.27
N SER A 325 0.51 5.21 19.36
CA SER A 325 1.08 6.55 19.20
C SER A 325 0.85 7.14 17.82
N LEU A 326 1.03 6.35 16.76
CA LEU A 326 0.79 6.81 15.39
C LEU A 326 -0.68 7.10 15.12
N LEU A 327 -1.57 6.18 15.48
CA LEU A 327 -3.01 6.33 15.28
C LEU A 327 -3.59 7.47 16.13
N GLY A 328 -3.01 7.73 17.29
CA GLY A 328 -3.43 8.80 18.21
C GLY A 328 -3.16 10.23 17.69
N GLN A 329 -2.40 10.38 16.61
CA GLN A 329 -2.14 11.71 16.03
C GLN A 329 -3.36 12.31 15.31
N TYR A 330 -4.29 11.46 14.89
CA TYR A 330 -5.57 11.86 14.32
C TYR A 330 -6.66 10.91 14.80
N SER A 331 -7.68 11.41 15.46
CA SER A 331 -8.83 10.62 15.85
C SER A 331 -10.12 11.42 15.72
N VAL A 332 -11.23 10.72 15.50
CA VAL A 332 -12.58 11.29 15.37
C VAL A 332 -13.58 10.46 16.16
N ASP A 333 -14.57 11.14 16.71
CA ASP A 333 -15.78 10.53 17.27
C ASP A 333 -16.99 11.22 16.62
N SER A 334 -17.57 10.53 15.65
CA SER A 334 -18.74 10.96 14.88
C SER A 334 -19.93 10.05 15.20
N PRO A 335 -21.16 10.41 14.81
CA PRO A 335 -22.34 9.54 14.96
C PRO A 335 -22.23 8.19 14.22
N ASP A 336 -21.31 8.04 13.27
CA ASP A 336 -21.13 6.80 12.49
C ASP A 336 -19.92 5.99 12.97
N GLU A 337 -20.19 4.88 13.67
CA GLU A 337 -19.16 3.98 14.20
C GLU A 337 -18.27 3.35 13.11
N LYS A 338 -18.79 3.11 11.91
CA LYS A 338 -18.03 2.50 10.81
C LYS A 338 -17.03 3.50 10.24
N LEU A 339 -17.43 4.77 10.12
CA LEU A 339 -16.49 5.84 9.76
C LEU A 339 -15.41 5.98 10.82
N ASN A 340 -15.77 6.04 12.11
CA ASN A 340 -14.82 6.15 13.22
C ASN A 340 -13.80 5.02 13.20
N ARG A 341 -14.26 3.78 13.01
CA ARG A 341 -13.40 2.58 12.86
C ARG A 341 -12.42 2.70 11.71
N MET A 342 -12.90 3.11 10.53
CA MET A 342 -12.02 3.28 9.37
C MET A 342 -11.01 4.38 9.61
N VAL A 343 -11.42 5.56 10.02
CA VAL A 343 -10.53 6.72 10.20
C VAL A 343 -9.53 6.50 11.33
N ASN A 344 -9.97 6.01 12.47
CA ASN A 344 -9.13 5.92 13.66
C ASN A 344 -8.16 4.73 13.64
N ILE A 345 -8.44 3.69 12.83
CA ILE A 345 -7.68 2.44 12.88
C ILE A 345 -7.23 2.02 11.48
N TRP A 346 -8.13 1.44 10.69
CA TRP A 346 -7.78 0.64 9.53
C TRP A 346 -7.28 1.46 8.34
N ASN A 347 -7.86 2.63 8.09
CA ASN A 347 -7.44 3.45 6.96
C ASN A 347 -6.03 4.03 7.18
N GLN A 348 -5.71 4.53 8.40
CA GLN A 348 -4.37 5.01 8.72
C GLN A 348 -3.34 3.88 8.66
N TYR A 349 -3.69 2.68 9.15
CA TYR A 349 -2.83 1.51 9.06
C TYR A 349 -2.55 1.12 7.60
N GLN A 350 -3.59 1.06 6.77
CA GLN A 350 -3.45 0.78 5.35
C GLN A 350 -2.63 1.84 4.62
N CYS A 351 -2.77 3.12 4.96
CA CYS A 351 -1.95 4.21 4.40
C CYS A 351 -0.46 3.99 4.67
N MET A 352 -0.08 3.59 5.90
CA MET A 352 1.29 3.28 6.25
C MET A 352 1.84 2.11 5.43
N VAL A 353 1.08 1.01 5.35
CA VAL A 353 1.46 -0.17 4.58
C VAL A 353 1.64 0.18 3.10
N THR A 354 0.70 0.92 2.53
CA THR A 354 0.73 1.34 1.12
C THR A 354 1.90 2.28 0.86
N PHE A 355 2.16 3.24 1.75
CA PHE A 355 3.32 4.13 1.65
C PHE A 355 4.64 3.36 1.64
N ASN A 356 4.79 2.36 2.50
CA ASN A 356 6.01 1.57 2.60
C ASN A 356 6.31 0.78 1.31
N MET A 357 5.31 0.21 0.69
CA MET A 357 5.46 -0.75 -0.41
C MET A 357 4.98 -0.26 -1.76
N SER A 358 4.27 0.88 -1.84
CA SER A 358 3.59 1.32 -3.06
C SER A 358 2.77 0.16 -3.65
N ARG A 359 2.96 -0.20 -4.92
CA ARG A 359 2.33 -1.35 -5.58
C ARG A 359 3.32 -2.49 -5.81
N SER A 360 4.45 -2.50 -5.08
CA SER A 360 5.54 -3.42 -5.39
C SER A 360 5.26 -4.87 -5.01
N ALA A 361 4.61 -5.12 -3.87
CA ALA A 361 4.36 -6.48 -3.40
C ALA A 361 3.06 -6.60 -2.61
N SER A 362 2.10 -7.38 -3.10
CA SER A 362 0.83 -7.68 -2.44
C SER A 362 0.46 -9.16 -2.59
N TYR A 363 -0.67 -9.54 -2.04
CA TYR A 363 -1.25 -10.85 -2.34
C TYR A 363 -1.61 -10.99 -3.83
N PHE A 364 -1.98 -9.91 -4.50
CA PHE A 364 -2.40 -9.89 -5.90
C PHE A 364 -1.25 -9.59 -6.87
N GLU A 365 -0.18 -8.98 -6.40
CA GLU A 365 0.98 -8.62 -7.21
C GLU A 365 2.26 -9.19 -6.59
N SER A 366 3.02 -9.93 -7.40
CA SER A 366 4.14 -10.74 -6.91
C SER A 366 5.36 -9.94 -6.47
N GLY A 367 5.45 -8.65 -6.80
CA GLY A 367 6.65 -7.84 -6.59
C GLY A 367 7.81 -8.16 -7.55
N ILE A 368 7.56 -8.94 -8.60
CA ILE A 368 8.60 -9.34 -9.58
C ILE A 368 8.74 -8.28 -10.68
N GLY A 369 7.62 -7.77 -11.20
CA GLY A 369 7.58 -6.88 -12.36
C GLY A 369 7.42 -5.40 -12.03
N ARG A 370 7.11 -5.05 -10.77
CA ARG A 370 6.87 -3.67 -10.36
C ARG A 370 7.89 -3.16 -9.36
N GLY A 371 8.29 -1.89 -9.54
CA GLY A 371 9.01 -1.11 -8.55
C GLY A 371 8.06 -0.20 -7.76
N MET A 372 8.64 0.82 -7.16
CA MET A 372 7.91 1.91 -6.51
C MET A 372 7.40 2.88 -7.58
N GLY A 373 6.09 3.00 -7.74
CA GLY A 373 5.50 3.91 -8.73
C GLY A 373 5.71 5.37 -8.32
N PHE A 374 6.10 6.22 -9.27
CA PHE A 374 6.29 7.65 -9.03
C PHE A 374 4.96 8.32 -8.68
N ARG A 375 3.97 8.17 -9.54
CA ARG A 375 2.59 8.63 -9.33
C ARG A 375 2.02 8.10 -8.02
N ASP A 376 2.15 6.80 -7.83
CA ASP A 376 1.58 6.09 -6.68
C ASP A 376 2.16 6.58 -5.35
N SER A 377 3.50 6.66 -5.25
CA SER A 377 4.18 7.04 -4.02
C SER A 377 3.93 8.49 -3.61
N ASN A 378 3.79 9.40 -4.58
CA ASN A 378 3.42 10.79 -4.31
C ASN A 378 2.00 10.89 -3.71
N GLN A 379 1.06 10.09 -4.21
CA GLN A 379 -0.32 10.08 -3.69
C GLN A 379 -0.41 9.37 -2.34
N ASP A 380 0.31 8.26 -2.16
CA ASP A 380 0.33 7.51 -0.90
C ASP A 380 0.82 8.38 0.27
N LEU A 381 1.74 9.31 -0.01
CA LEU A 381 2.24 10.27 0.98
C LEU A 381 1.12 11.13 1.59
N LEU A 382 0.08 11.46 0.84
CA LEU A 382 -1.04 12.29 1.32
C LEU A 382 -1.77 11.65 2.52
N GLY A 383 -1.85 10.33 2.57
CA GLY A 383 -2.47 9.61 3.68
C GLY A 383 -1.53 9.30 4.85
N PHE A 384 -0.24 9.60 4.71
CA PHE A 384 0.81 9.19 5.64
C PHE A 384 1.53 10.37 6.30
N VAL A 385 1.63 11.51 5.63
CA VAL A 385 2.51 12.64 6.00
C VAL A 385 2.32 13.14 7.44
N HIS A 386 1.12 13.04 7.98
CA HIS A 386 0.82 13.45 9.36
C HIS A 386 1.41 12.49 10.41
N GLN A 387 1.64 11.23 10.06
CA GLN A 387 2.13 10.21 10.99
C GLN A 387 3.64 10.28 11.20
N ILE A 388 4.42 10.25 10.12
CA ILE A 388 5.89 10.31 10.18
C ILE A 388 6.43 11.27 9.11
N PRO A 389 6.39 12.58 9.34
CA PRO A 389 6.81 13.58 8.36
C PRO A 389 8.25 13.42 7.87
N ALA A 390 9.17 12.96 8.74
CA ALA A 390 10.57 12.75 8.36
C ALA A 390 10.70 11.72 7.23
N ARG A 391 9.96 10.62 7.27
CA ARG A 391 9.95 9.62 6.20
C ARG A 391 9.26 10.12 4.93
N ALA A 392 8.26 10.98 5.08
CA ALA A 392 7.65 11.64 3.93
C ALA A 392 8.67 12.52 3.21
N ARG A 393 9.50 13.28 3.95
CA ARG A 393 10.59 14.08 3.39
C ARG A 393 11.62 13.26 2.63
N GLU A 394 12.07 12.15 3.22
CA GLU A 394 12.99 11.21 2.55
C GLU A 394 12.40 10.69 1.23
N ARG A 395 11.12 10.28 1.24
CA ARG A 395 10.44 9.78 0.04
C ARG A 395 10.32 10.85 -1.05
N LEU A 396 10.07 12.11 -0.70
CA LEU A 396 10.03 13.22 -1.66
C LEU A 396 11.38 13.44 -2.34
N ILE A 397 12.48 13.33 -1.59
CA ILE A 397 13.84 13.40 -2.14
C ILE A 397 14.12 12.22 -3.08
N ASP A 398 13.77 11.00 -2.66
CA ASP A 398 13.93 9.80 -3.49
C ASP A 398 13.16 9.91 -4.82
N LEU A 399 11.92 10.43 -4.78
CA LEU A 399 11.08 10.62 -5.95
C LEU A 399 11.61 11.73 -6.86
N ALA A 400 11.97 12.89 -6.28
CA ALA A 400 12.54 13.99 -7.04
C ALA A 400 13.82 13.58 -7.78
N ALA A 401 14.65 12.73 -7.18
CA ALA A 401 15.85 12.20 -7.80
C ALA A 401 15.59 11.37 -9.08
N THR A 402 14.38 10.90 -9.28
CA THR A 402 13.97 10.16 -10.49
C THR A 402 13.29 11.05 -11.54
N MET A 403 13.16 12.35 -11.28
CA MET A 403 12.64 13.29 -12.28
C MET A 403 13.65 13.53 -13.38
N LEU A 404 13.15 13.81 -14.59
CA LEU A 404 13.94 14.12 -15.76
C LEU A 404 14.18 15.63 -15.87
N GLU A 405 15.24 16.05 -16.57
CA GLU A 405 15.57 17.45 -16.77
C GLU A 405 14.45 18.25 -17.47
N ASP A 406 13.58 17.58 -18.24
CA ASP A 406 12.43 18.22 -18.90
C ASP A 406 11.22 18.41 -17.96
N GLY A 407 11.32 17.98 -16.69
CA GLY A 407 10.27 18.05 -15.69
C GLY A 407 9.34 16.83 -15.65
N GLY A 408 9.49 15.88 -16.56
CA GLY A 408 8.87 14.56 -16.46
C GLY A 408 9.52 13.70 -15.38
N ALA A 409 9.14 12.43 -15.30
CA ALA A 409 9.74 11.49 -14.34
C ALA A 409 9.84 10.08 -14.93
N TYR A 410 10.74 9.26 -14.41
CA TYR A 410 10.61 7.82 -14.54
C TYR A 410 9.36 7.37 -13.81
N HIS A 411 8.52 6.59 -14.47
CA HIS A 411 7.24 6.16 -13.90
C HIS A 411 7.38 5.25 -12.69
N GLN A 412 8.54 4.60 -12.53
CA GLN A 412 8.88 3.78 -11.36
C GLN A 412 10.37 3.87 -11.04
N TYR A 413 10.72 3.59 -9.79
CA TYR A 413 12.10 3.35 -9.36
C TYR A 413 12.24 2.01 -8.64
N GLN A 414 13.45 1.48 -8.62
CA GLN A 414 13.76 0.20 -8.03
C GLN A 414 13.96 0.36 -6.50
N PRO A 415 13.23 -0.36 -5.64
CA PRO A 415 13.20 -0.10 -4.19
C PRO A 415 14.56 -0.23 -3.49
N LEU A 416 15.40 -1.19 -3.93
CA LEU A 416 16.68 -1.48 -3.29
C LEU A 416 17.75 -0.44 -3.61
N THR A 417 17.78 0.02 -4.86
CA THR A 417 18.79 0.97 -5.37
C THR A 417 18.30 2.41 -5.43
N LYS A 418 16.98 2.62 -5.38
CA LYS A 418 16.30 3.91 -5.58
C LYS A 418 16.53 4.54 -6.96
N MET A 419 17.00 3.77 -7.91
CA MET A 419 17.26 4.21 -9.29
C MET A 419 16.00 4.14 -10.15
N GLY A 420 15.82 5.12 -11.04
CA GLY A 420 14.73 5.16 -12.01
C GLY A 420 14.70 3.92 -12.91
N ASN A 421 13.51 3.42 -13.23
CA ASN A 421 13.31 2.24 -14.07
C ASN A 421 13.27 2.63 -15.55
N HIS A 422 14.37 2.45 -16.26
CA HIS A 422 14.50 2.75 -17.68
C HIS A 422 13.65 1.86 -18.60
N GLU A 423 13.36 0.62 -18.19
CA GLU A 423 12.57 -0.32 -19.00
C GLU A 423 11.13 0.16 -19.15
N LEU A 424 10.55 0.63 -18.04
CA LEU A 424 9.22 1.20 -18.04
C LEU A 424 9.22 2.62 -18.65
N GLY A 425 10.29 3.37 -18.42
CA GLY A 425 10.50 4.69 -19.00
C GLY A 425 9.67 5.80 -18.35
N SER A 426 9.24 6.76 -19.18
CA SER A 426 8.62 8.01 -18.79
C SER A 426 7.47 8.42 -19.73
N ASN A 427 7.09 9.70 -19.70
CA ASN A 427 6.05 10.31 -20.54
C ASN A 427 4.61 9.99 -20.15
N PHE A 428 4.37 9.73 -18.88
CA PHE A 428 3.05 9.85 -18.28
C PHE A 428 2.88 11.30 -17.84
N ASN A 429 2.08 12.05 -18.54
CA ASN A 429 2.11 13.50 -18.41
C ASN A 429 1.35 14.05 -17.20
N ASP A 430 0.68 13.22 -16.43
CA ASP A 430 0.14 13.55 -15.11
C ASP A 430 1.18 13.42 -13.99
N ASP A 431 2.22 12.59 -14.15
CA ASP A 431 3.24 12.32 -13.12
C ASP A 431 3.81 13.59 -12.46
N PRO A 432 4.22 14.63 -13.20
CA PRO A 432 4.79 15.84 -12.60
C PRO A 432 3.88 16.56 -11.61
N LEU A 433 2.58 16.53 -11.83
CA LEU A 433 1.62 17.23 -10.98
C LEU A 433 1.49 16.57 -9.61
N TRP A 434 1.64 15.26 -9.53
CA TRP A 434 1.59 14.54 -8.26
C TRP A 434 2.74 14.93 -7.34
N MET A 435 3.91 15.25 -7.91
CA MET A 435 5.04 15.73 -7.12
C MET A 435 4.78 17.10 -6.51
N ILE A 436 4.20 18.03 -7.27
CA ILE A 436 3.82 19.35 -6.77
C ILE A 436 2.82 19.21 -5.62
N LEU A 437 1.81 18.35 -5.76
CA LEU A 437 0.81 18.10 -4.74
C LEU A 437 1.43 17.52 -3.46
N ALA A 438 2.34 16.55 -3.61
CA ALA A 438 2.96 15.88 -2.47
C ALA A 438 3.91 16.80 -1.69
N VAL A 439 4.71 17.62 -2.37
CA VAL A 439 5.56 18.64 -1.75
C VAL A 439 4.72 19.69 -1.02
N ALA A 440 3.62 20.16 -1.64
CA ALA A 440 2.68 21.08 -1.00
C ALA A 440 2.06 20.48 0.27
N ALA A 441 1.61 19.23 0.21
CA ALA A 441 1.04 18.53 1.36
C ALA A 441 2.05 18.41 2.51
N TYR A 442 3.30 18.09 2.21
CA TYR A 442 4.37 18.05 3.19
C TYR A 442 4.59 19.42 3.87
N ILE A 443 4.70 20.49 3.08
CA ILE A 443 4.91 21.85 3.63
C ILE A 443 3.69 22.28 4.46
N LYS A 444 2.48 22.04 4.00
CA LYS A 444 1.24 22.35 4.72
C LYS A 444 1.15 21.59 6.04
N GLU A 445 1.57 20.33 6.07
CA GLU A 445 1.57 19.53 7.29
C GLU A 445 2.63 19.98 8.30
N THR A 446 3.85 20.21 7.83
CA THR A 446 5.02 20.41 8.70
C THR A 446 5.39 21.87 8.95
N GLY A 447 5.09 22.75 7.99
CA GLY A 447 5.65 24.11 7.96
C GLY A 447 7.09 24.16 7.47
N ASP A 448 7.69 23.03 7.09
CA ASP A 448 9.09 22.96 6.65
C ASP A 448 9.25 23.44 5.19
N VAL A 449 9.45 24.75 5.03
CA VAL A 449 9.74 25.39 3.74
C VAL A 449 11.16 25.07 3.26
N SER A 450 12.06 24.62 4.13
CA SER A 450 13.46 24.35 3.79
C SER A 450 13.63 23.23 2.77
N ILE A 451 12.65 22.35 2.64
CA ILE A 451 12.65 21.32 1.60
C ILE A 451 12.80 21.90 0.19
N LEU A 452 12.30 23.12 -0.04
CA LEU A 452 12.40 23.79 -1.34
C LEU A 452 13.84 24.17 -1.74
N ASP A 453 14.74 24.25 -0.75
CA ASP A 453 16.17 24.55 -0.95
C ASP A 453 17.02 23.28 -1.08
N GLU A 454 16.44 22.09 -0.80
CA GLU A 454 17.14 20.81 -0.87
C GLU A 454 17.64 20.55 -2.28
N LYS A 455 18.93 20.24 -2.41
CA LYS A 455 19.52 19.91 -3.70
C LYS A 455 19.35 18.44 -4.00
N VAL A 456 18.63 18.15 -5.06
CA VAL A 456 18.29 16.79 -5.48
C VAL A 456 18.73 16.60 -6.92
N PRO A 457 19.37 15.47 -7.29
CA PRO A 457 19.76 15.20 -8.66
C PRO A 457 18.55 14.98 -9.56
N TYR A 458 18.67 15.29 -10.84
CA TYR A 458 17.80 14.74 -11.89
C TYR A 458 18.36 13.42 -12.40
N GLU A 459 17.48 12.48 -12.77
CA GLU A 459 17.84 11.17 -13.36
C GLU A 459 18.81 10.33 -12.51
N ASN A 460 18.80 10.53 -11.18
CA ASN A 460 19.76 9.95 -10.24
C ASN A 460 21.23 10.30 -10.55
N ARG A 461 21.51 11.45 -11.20
CA ARG A 461 22.84 11.91 -11.60
C ARG A 461 23.23 13.16 -10.82
N ASP A 462 24.19 13.04 -9.91
CA ASP A 462 24.61 14.10 -8.99
C ASP A 462 25.06 15.39 -9.70
N GLU A 463 25.63 15.28 -10.89
CA GLU A 463 26.05 16.43 -11.69
C GLU A 463 24.88 17.28 -12.22
N LEU A 464 23.66 16.75 -12.18
CA LEU A 464 22.44 17.47 -12.58
C LEU A 464 21.64 17.99 -11.37
N ALA A 465 22.22 17.99 -10.18
CA ALA A 465 21.50 18.39 -8.96
C ALA A 465 21.09 19.87 -8.97
N ASP A 466 19.81 20.13 -8.68
CA ASP A 466 19.27 21.47 -8.46
C ASP A 466 18.31 21.46 -7.28
N THR A 467 17.75 22.61 -6.93
CA THR A 467 16.84 22.73 -5.79
C THR A 467 15.52 22.00 -6.01
N MET A 468 14.87 21.55 -4.96
CA MET A 468 13.52 21.02 -5.02
C MET A 468 12.54 22.02 -5.68
N LEU A 469 12.72 23.32 -5.44
CA LEU A 469 11.90 24.33 -6.11
C LEU A 469 12.11 24.32 -7.63
N ASP A 470 13.34 24.08 -8.13
CA ASP A 470 13.58 23.94 -9.57
C ASP A 470 12.88 22.68 -10.13
N HIS A 471 12.87 21.57 -9.37
CA HIS A 471 12.08 20.39 -9.72
C HIS A 471 10.59 20.74 -9.87
N MET A 472 10.01 21.51 -8.93
CA MET A 472 8.61 21.96 -9.00
C MET A 472 8.38 22.87 -10.20
N LYS A 473 9.32 23.76 -10.48
CA LYS A 473 9.29 24.65 -11.67
C LYS A 473 9.27 23.83 -12.96
N ARG A 474 10.17 22.88 -13.10
CA ARG A 474 10.23 22.04 -14.31
C ARG A 474 8.99 21.17 -14.44
N ALA A 475 8.48 20.61 -13.34
CA ALA A 475 7.22 19.87 -13.32
C ALA A 475 6.03 20.70 -13.81
N PHE A 476 5.89 21.93 -13.32
CA PHE A 476 4.86 22.87 -13.76
C PHE A 476 4.97 23.18 -15.26
N TYR A 477 6.16 23.58 -15.72
CA TYR A 477 6.36 23.93 -17.12
C TYR A 477 6.38 22.73 -18.07
N HIS A 478 6.60 21.51 -17.58
CA HIS A 478 6.43 20.31 -18.39
C HIS A 478 5.01 20.21 -18.94
N VAL A 479 4.01 20.43 -18.09
CA VAL A 479 2.61 20.40 -18.49
C VAL A 479 2.26 21.60 -19.39
N VAL A 480 2.70 22.80 -19.04
CA VAL A 480 2.43 24.03 -19.81
C VAL A 480 2.99 23.98 -21.25
N LYS A 481 4.18 23.36 -21.41
CA LYS A 481 4.86 23.28 -22.72
C LYS A 481 4.35 22.13 -23.62
N LYS A 482 3.78 21.08 -23.00
CA LYS A 482 3.31 19.88 -23.72
C LYS A 482 1.80 19.94 -23.90
N VAL A 483 1.34 20.83 -24.76
CA VAL A 483 -0.07 21.04 -25.08
C VAL A 483 -0.38 20.72 -26.53
N GLY A 484 -1.61 20.32 -26.80
CA GLY A 484 -2.12 19.99 -28.10
C GLY A 484 -2.84 21.18 -28.77
N PRO A 485 -3.66 20.93 -29.84
CA PRO A 485 -4.30 21.96 -30.63
C PRO A 485 -5.25 22.89 -29.88
N HIS A 486 -5.90 22.40 -28.81
CA HIS A 486 -6.81 23.19 -27.97
C HIS A 486 -6.07 23.89 -26.81
N GLY A 487 -4.74 23.72 -26.71
CA GLY A 487 -3.95 24.23 -25.60
C GLY A 487 -4.22 23.48 -24.29
N LEU A 488 -4.75 22.28 -24.37
CA LEU A 488 -4.89 21.34 -23.26
C LEU A 488 -3.67 20.42 -23.19
N PRO A 489 -3.33 19.87 -22.02
CA PRO A 489 -2.16 18.99 -21.88
C PRO A 489 -2.28 17.74 -22.73
N LEU A 490 -1.18 17.37 -23.40
CA LEU A 490 -1.09 16.10 -24.11
C LEU A 490 -1.13 14.93 -23.11
N SER A 491 -1.79 13.84 -23.46
CA SER A 491 -1.86 12.63 -22.62
C SER A 491 -0.49 11.94 -22.50
N GLY A 492 0.40 12.12 -23.47
CA GLY A 492 1.67 11.40 -23.52
C GLY A 492 1.46 9.91 -23.84
N ARG A 493 2.14 9.05 -23.13
CA ARG A 493 1.92 7.60 -23.23
C ARG A 493 0.55 7.22 -22.69
N ALA A 494 0.19 7.76 -21.54
CA ALA A 494 -1.11 7.72 -20.90
C ALA A 494 -1.15 8.82 -19.83
N ASP A 495 -2.33 9.12 -19.32
CA ASP A 495 -2.50 9.85 -18.07
C ASP A 495 -2.69 8.84 -16.89
N TRP A 496 -3.41 9.21 -15.83
CA TRP A 496 -3.67 8.31 -14.69
C TRP A 496 -4.26 6.95 -15.10
N ASN A 497 -5.06 6.90 -16.18
CA ASN A 497 -5.62 5.67 -16.71
C ASN A 497 -4.67 5.07 -17.75
N ASP A 498 -3.76 4.22 -17.32
CA ASP A 498 -2.74 3.57 -18.14
C ASP A 498 -3.32 2.75 -19.31
N CYS A 499 -4.60 2.39 -19.22
CA CYS A 499 -5.29 1.57 -20.23
C CYS A 499 -6.02 2.40 -21.31
N LEU A 500 -6.14 3.73 -21.14
CA LEU A 500 -6.66 4.62 -22.16
C LEU A 500 -5.50 5.11 -23.05
N ASN A 501 -5.27 4.40 -24.15
CA ASN A 501 -4.07 4.55 -24.97
C ASN A 501 -4.30 5.42 -26.19
N LEU A 502 -4.53 6.72 -26.00
CA LEU A 502 -4.85 7.68 -27.05
C LEU A 502 -3.68 7.98 -28.01
N SER A 503 -2.50 7.46 -27.72
CA SER A 503 -1.27 7.61 -28.52
C SER A 503 -0.64 6.28 -28.93
N CYS A 504 -1.31 5.17 -28.68
CA CYS A 504 -0.81 3.84 -28.99
C CYS A 504 -1.88 3.08 -29.79
N PHE A 505 -1.64 2.89 -31.07
CA PHE A 505 -2.61 2.28 -31.96
C PHE A 505 -2.14 0.90 -32.39
N SER A 506 -2.97 -0.11 -32.12
CA SER A 506 -2.78 -1.47 -32.59
C SER A 506 -4.11 -2.06 -33.08
N ASP A 507 -4.07 -2.77 -34.20
CA ASP A 507 -5.19 -3.55 -34.70
C ASP A 507 -5.39 -4.87 -33.92
N LYS A 508 -4.49 -5.12 -32.95
CA LYS A 508 -4.56 -6.31 -32.10
C LYS A 508 -5.02 -5.92 -30.71
N PRO A 509 -6.20 -6.38 -30.29
CA PRO A 509 -6.69 -6.14 -28.94
C PRO A 509 -5.69 -6.65 -27.87
N GLY A 510 -5.50 -5.86 -26.80
CA GLY A 510 -4.58 -6.18 -25.71
C GLY A 510 -3.13 -5.75 -25.93
N GLU A 511 -2.77 -5.22 -27.10
CA GLU A 511 -1.50 -4.52 -27.26
C GLU A 511 -1.64 -3.09 -26.72
N SER A 512 -0.77 -2.77 -25.73
CA SER A 512 -0.67 -1.44 -25.16
C SER A 512 0.58 -0.74 -25.66
N PHE A 513 0.76 0.53 -25.27
CA PHE A 513 1.99 1.28 -25.53
C PHE A 513 3.26 0.59 -25.00
N GLN A 514 3.13 -0.34 -24.07
CA GLN A 514 4.27 -1.11 -23.55
C GLN A 514 4.79 -2.15 -24.54
N THR A 515 3.90 -2.72 -25.34
CA THR A 515 4.22 -3.77 -26.31
C THR A 515 4.28 -3.27 -27.74
N TYR A 516 3.57 -2.17 -28.04
CA TYR A 516 3.49 -1.60 -29.36
C TYR A 516 4.67 -0.66 -29.67
N ASN A 517 5.25 -0.79 -30.88
CA ASN A 517 6.35 0.06 -31.31
C ASN A 517 5.86 1.36 -31.95
N ASN A 518 5.63 2.38 -31.17
CA ASN A 518 5.17 3.70 -31.63
C ASN A 518 6.14 4.40 -32.61
N LYS A 519 7.41 3.96 -32.72
CA LYS A 519 8.41 4.55 -33.62
C LYS A 519 8.05 4.40 -35.09
N GLU A 520 7.28 3.39 -35.45
CA GLU A 520 6.78 3.22 -36.80
C GLU A 520 5.75 4.28 -37.18
N MET A 521 4.90 4.67 -36.22
CA MET A 521 3.85 5.66 -36.41
C MET A 521 4.35 7.09 -36.17
N PHE A 522 5.09 7.29 -35.09
CA PHE A 522 5.65 8.60 -34.70
C PHE A 522 7.16 8.58 -34.95
N LYS A 523 7.58 9.12 -36.09
CA LYS A 523 8.97 9.03 -36.56
C LYS A 523 10.00 9.78 -35.74
N GLU A 524 9.54 10.70 -34.87
CA GLU A 524 10.40 11.53 -34.02
C GLU A 524 10.02 11.45 -32.55
N PRO A 525 10.99 11.56 -31.62
CA PRO A 525 10.69 11.68 -30.20
C PRO A 525 9.72 12.85 -29.94
N PRO A 526 8.84 12.70 -28.96
CA PRO A 526 8.77 11.65 -27.94
C PRO A 526 7.99 10.37 -28.35
N TYR A 527 7.75 10.09 -29.61
CA TYR A 527 7.07 8.90 -30.13
C TYR A 527 5.64 8.71 -29.60
N TYR A 528 4.89 9.78 -29.44
CA TYR A 528 3.48 9.79 -29.10
C TYR A 528 2.73 10.93 -29.80
N SER A 529 1.40 10.93 -29.75
CA SER A 529 0.56 11.94 -30.39
C SER A 529 0.82 13.35 -29.87
N LYS A 530 0.91 14.31 -30.79
CA LYS A 530 0.92 15.75 -30.50
C LYS A 530 -0.49 16.38 -30.61
N VAL A 531 -1.54 15.53 -30.68
CA VAL A 531 -2.94 15.92 -30.83
C VAL A 531 -3.80 15.40 -29.68
N ALA A 532 -3.50 14.20 -29.16
CA ALA A 532 -4.28 13.59 -28.08
C ALA A 532 -4.10 14.37 -26.77
N GLU A 533 -5.17 15.03 -26.31
CA GLU A 533 -5.19 15.91 -25.14
C GLU A 533 -6.04 15.31 -24.02
N SER A 534 -5.59 15.44 -22.76
CA SER A 534 -6.29 14.97 -21.57
C SER A 534 -6.97 16.12 -20.84
N VAL A 535 -8.29 16.08 -20.75
CA VAL A 535 -9.08 17.04 -19.95
C VAL A 535 -8.91 16.74 -18.46
N MET A 536 -8.66 15.48 -18.10
CA MET A 536 -8.31 15.12 -16.71
C MET A 536 -7.04 15.82 -16.26
N ILE A 537 -5.94 15.77 -17.05
CA ILE A 537 -4.69 16.47 -16.70
C ILE A 537 -4.92 17.98 -16.64
N ALA A 538 -5.75 18.55 -17.54
CA ALA A 538 -6.08 19.97 -17.53
C ALA A 538 -6.80 20.37 -16.23
N GLY A 539 -7.82 19.63 -15.80
CA GLY A 539 -8.51 19.85 -14.54
C GLY A 539 -7.57 19.69 -13.34
N MET A 540 -6.76 18.63 -13.35
CA MET A 540 -5.75 18.37 -12.32
C MET A 540 -4.70 19.50 -12.25
N PHE A 541 -4.21 20.00 -13.37
CA PHE A 541 -3.32 21.16 -13.41
C PHE A 541 -3.98 22.39 -12.80
N CYS A 542 -5.21 22.71 -13.16
CA CYS A 542 -5.93 23.84 -12.60
C CYS A 542 -6.18 23.74 -11.10
N ALA A 543 -6.26 22.51 -10.54
CA ALA A 543 -6.42 22.26 -9.11
C ALA A 543 -5.10 22.32 -8.34
N ILE A 544 -4.01 21.80 -8.91
CA ILE A 544 -2.73 21.58 -8.20
C ILE A 544 -1.71 22.69 -8.49
N ALA A 545 -1.66 23.22 -9.69
CA ALA A 545 -0.67 24.25 -10.08
C ALA A 545 -0.66 25.51 -9.18
N PRO A 546 -1.77 25.93 -8.56
CA PRO A 546 -1.74 27.01 -7.55
C PRO A 546 -0.78 26.75 -6.39
N GLU A 547 -0.51 25.49 -6.05
CA GLU A 547 0.47 25.15 -4.99
C GLU A 547 1.90 25.56 -5.39
N TYR A 548 2.26 25.45 -6.67
CA TYR A 548 3.55 25.95 -7.16
C TYR A 548 3.64 27.48 -7.03
N VAL A 549 2.56 28.19 -7.30
CA VAL A 549 2.48 29.65 -7.12
C VAL A 549 2.74 30.02 -5.64
N GLU A 550 2.14 29.28 -4.70
CA GLU A 550 2.36 29.49 -3.27
C GLU A 550 3.81 29.16 -2.85
N MET A 551 4.42 28.11 -3.40
CA MET A 551 5.83 27.80 -3.16
C MET A 551 6.75 28.96 -3.63
N CYS A 552 6.49 29.54 -4.80
CA CYS A 552 7.22 30.72 -5.28
C CYS A 552 7.06 31.91 -4.33
N LYS A 553 5.84 32.19 -3.84
CA LYS A 553 5.58 33.25 -2.86
C LYS A 553 6.32 33.02 -1.55
N LEU A 554 6.32 31.78 -1.03
CA LEU A 554 7.06 31.41 0.19
C LEU A 554 8.56 31.66 0.05
N LYS A 555 9.10 31.55 -1.17
CA LYS A 555 10.50 31.85 -1.49
C LYS A 555 10.74 33.30 -1.93
N GLY A 556 9.70 34.15 -1.96
CA GLY A 556 9.79 35.56 -2.35
C GLY A 556 9.95 35.80 -3.85
N ASP A 557 9.76 34.77 -4.70
CA ASP A 557 9.81 34.93 -6.16
C ASP A 557 8.43 35.32 -6.72
N THR A 558 8.07 36.59 -6.49
CA THR A 558 6.78 37.13 -6.93
C THR A 558 6.64 37.18 -8.45
N ALA A 559 7.74 37.42 -9.17
CA ALA A 559 7.73 37.49 -10.64
C ALA A 559 7.40 36.12 -11.27
N GLU A 560 7.97 35.04 -10.74
CA GLU A 560 7.66 33.69 -11.17
C GLU A 560 6.22 33.29 -10.77
N ALA A 561 5.79 33.67 -9.55
CA ALA A 561 4.42 33.45 -9.10
C ALA A 561 3.37 34.09 -10.03
N GLU A 562 3.57 35.34 -10.46
CA GLU A 562 2.68 36.05 -11.40
C GLU A 562 2.66 35.36 -12.77
N LYS A 563 3.83 34.98 -13.28
CA LYS A 563 3.95 34.25 -14.56
C LYS A 563 3.26 32.89 -14.51
N ALA A 564 3.46 32.13 -13.45
CA ALA A 564 2.80 30.85 -13.26
C ALA A 564 1.27 31.00 -13.16
N GLN A 565 0.80 32.01 -12.42
CA GLN A 565 -0.64 32.33 -12.33
C GLN A 565 -1.26 32.62 -13.70
N ALA A 566 -0.56 33.37 -14.55
CA ALA A 566 -1.04 33.65 -15.91
C ALA A 566 -1.21 32.37 -16.77
N GLU A 567 -0.29 31.41 -16.65
CA GLU A 567 -0.42 30.12 -17.35
C GLU A 567 -1.58 29.29 -16.78
N ILE A 568 -1.84 29.36 -15.48
CA ILE A 568 -2.99 28.69 -14.85
C ILE A 568 -4.30 29.29 -15.41
N GLU A 569 -4.44 30.61 -15.48
CA GLU A 569 -5.64 31.26 -16.01
C GLU A 569 -5.88 30.92 -17.50
N LYS A 570 -4.82 30.84 -18.27
CA LYS A 570 -4.87 30.37 -19.65
C LYS A 570 -5.39 28.93 -19.75
N MET A 571 -4.88 28.01 -18.92
CA MET A 571 -5.35 26.62 -18.88
C MET A 571 -6.80 26.53 -18.44
N ARG A 572 -7.21 27.29 -17.41
CA ARG A 572 -8.61 27.37 -16.94
C ARG A 572 -9.55 27.78 -18.08
N LYS A 573 -9.16 28.82 -18.83
CA LYS A 573 -9.93 29.29 -19.97
C LYS A 573 -10.07 28.20 -21.04
N ASN A 574 -8.96 27.58 -21.45
CA ASN A 574 -8.96 26.53 -22.46
C ASN A 574 -9.79 25.33 -22.03
N THR A 575 -9.67 24.92 -20.75
CA THR A 575 -10.43 23.79 -20.23
C THR A 575 -11.94 24.05 -20.23
N LEU A 576 -12.37 25.27 -19.91
CA LEU A 576 -13.78 25.64 -19.99
C LEU A 576 -14.30 25.75 -21.45
N GLU A 577 -13.46 26.25 -22.38
CA GLU A 577 -13.84 26.43 -23.76
C GLU A 577 -13.91 25.11 -24.53
N TYR A 578 -12.93 24.22 -24.33
CA TYR A 578 -12.79 23.00 -25.12
C TYR A 578 -13.06 21.72 -24.32
N GLY A 579 -13.05 21.77 -23.00
CA GLY A 579 -13.22 20.59 -22.13
C GLY A 579 -14.65 20.38 -21.64
N TYR A 580 -15.53 21.37 -21.64
CA TYR A 580 -16.90 21.24 -21.15
C TYR A 580 -17.90 20.91 -22.28
N ASP A 581 -18.68 19.84 -22.10
CA ASP A 581 -19.58 19.28 -23.12
C ASP A 581 -21.07 19.51 -22.83
N GLY A 582 -21.39 20.61 -22.15
CA GLY A 582 -22.75 21.04 -21.85
C GLY A 582 -23.34 20.53 -20.55
N GLU A 583 -23.07 19.29 -20.14
CA GLU A 583 -23.54 18.71 -18.89
C GLU A 583 -22.40 18.18 -18.02
N TRP A 584 -21.24 17.84 -18.61
CA TRP A 584 -20.05 17.32 -17.91
C TRP A 584 -18.77 17.67 -18.67
N PHE A 585 -17.61 17.41 -18.07
CA PHE A 585 -16.32 17.59 -18.73
C PHE A 585 -15.96 16.36 -19.57
N LEU A 586 -15.45 16.58 -20.79
CA LEU A 586 -14.92 15.56 -21.67
C LEU A 586 -13.82 14.75 -20.95
N ARG A 587 -13.58 13.52 -21.41
CA ARG A 587 -12.43 12.77 -20.97
C ARG A 587 -11.14 13.24 -21.64
N ALA A 588 -11.20 13.39 -22.94
CA ALA A 588 -10.03 13.70 -23.75
C ALA A 588 -10.42 14.09 -25.20
N TYR A 589 -9.41 14.47 -25.99
CA TYR A 589 -9.41 14.39 -27.45
C TYR A 589 -8.47 13.26 -27.87
N ASP A 590 -8.86 12.45 -28.85
CA ASP A 590 -8.03 11.39 -29.41
C ASP A 590 -6.99 11.92 -30.40
N HIS A 591 -6.15 11.02 -30.95
CA HIS A 591 -5.14 11.39 -31.95
C HIS A 591 -5.73 12.07 -33.20
N TYR A 592 -6.98 11.80 -33.53
CA TYR A 592 -7.68 12.37 -34.69
C TYR A 592 -8.42 13.67 -34.37
N GLY A 593 -8.29 14.18 -33.14
CA GLY A 593 -8.98 15.37 -32.66
C GLY A 593 -10.46 15.15 -32.38
N LYS A 594 -10.91 13.90 -32.23
CA LYS A 594 -12.28 13.59 -31.86
C LYS A 594 -12.44 13.59 -30.34
N LYS A 595 -13.60 14.02 -29.88
CA LYS A 595 -13.97 14.03 -28.47
C LYS A 595 -14.09 12.61 -27.95
N VAL A 596 -13.57 12.38 -26.74
CA VAL A 596 -13.72 11.17 -25.94
C VAL A 596 -14.45 11.56 -24.66
N GLY A 597 -15.42 10.77 -24.23
CA GLY A 597 -16.23 11.11 -23.06
C GLY A 597 -17.25 12.22 -23.33
N SER A 598 -17.83 12.28 -24.52
CA SER A 598 -18.83 13.23 -24.98
C SER A 598 -20.18 12.56 -25.12
N HIS A 599 -21.25 13.37 -25.02
CA HIS A 599 -22.59 12.92 -25.39
C HIS A 599 -22.69 12.50 -26.88
N GLU A 600 -21.75 12.95 -27.71
CA GLU A 600 -21.64 12.58 -29.13
C GLU A 600 -21.12 11.15 -29.34
N CYS A 601 -20.45 10.56 -28.33
CA CYS A 601 -19.91 9.20 -28.39
C CYS A 601 -21.05 8.17 -28.35
N GLU A 602 -20.86 7.01 -28.97
CA GLU A 602 -21.81 5.89 -28.87
C GLU A 602 -21.70 5.22 -27.50
N GLU A 603 -20.48 4.88 -27.08
CA GLU A 603 -20.12 4.30 -25.79
C GLU A 603 -19.09 5.17 -25.08
N GLY A 604 -18.87 4.99 -23.79
CA GLY A 604 -17.95 5.81 -23.02
C GLY A 604 -18.30 7.31 -23.09
N LYS A 605 -19.58 7.66 -22.89
CA LYS A 605 -20.06 9.05 -23.00
C LYS A 605 -19.60 9.95 -21.87
N ILE A 606 -19.47 9.40 -20.67
CA ILE A 606 -19.01 10.13 -19.50
C ILE A 606 -17.98 9.27 -18.74
N PHE A 607 -16.91 9.91 -18.26
CA PHE A 607 -15.85 9.32 -17.45
C PHE A 607 -15.72 10.07 -16.14
N ILE A 608 -15.38 9.34 -15.06
CA ILE A 608 -15.32 9.90 -13.70
C ILE A 608 -14.12 10.83 -13.49
N GLU A 609 -12.96 10.52 -14.13
CA GLU A 609 -11.67 11.12 -13.79
C GLU A 609 -11.65 12.65 -13.97
N PRO A 610 -12.11 13.24 -15.09
CA PRO A 610 -12.09 14.69 -15.23
C PRO A 610 -13.09 15.40 -14.33
N GLN A 611 -14.19 14.74 -13.95
CA GLN A 611 -15.27 15.39 -13.21
C GLN A 611 -14.79 15.86 -11.83
N GLY A 612 -14.16 14.96 -11.08
CA GLY A 612 -13.62 15.30 -9.76
C GLY A 612 -12.60 16.45 -9.81
N TRP A 613 -11.61 16.35 -10.70
CA TRP A 613 -10.54 17.36 -10.80
C TRP A 613 -11.02 18.71 -11.30
N CYS A 614 -11.90 18.75 -12.29
CA CYS A 614 -12.45 20.02 -12.81
C CYS A 614 -13.33 20.72 -11.75
N VAL A 615 -14.11 19.98 -10.97
CA VAL A 615 -14.90 20.55 -9.87
C VAL A 615 -14.00 21.04 -8.74
N LEU A 616 -12.99 20.26 -8.33
CA LEU A 616 -12.02 20.67 -7.31
C LEU A 616 -11.22 21.90 -7.72
N ALA A 617 -10.96 22.08 -9.02
CA ALA A 617 -10.38 23.28 -9.58
C ALA A 617 -11.34 24.48 -9.60
N GLY A 618 -12.62 24.32 -9.29
CA GLY A 618 -13.65 25.37 -9.37
C GLY A 618 -13.92 25.85 -10.78
N LEU A 619 -13.75 24.98 -11.80
CA LEU A 619 -13.96 25.33 -13.21
C LEU A 619 -15.45 25.54 -13.48
N GLY A 620 -15.81 26.74 -13.94
CA GLY A 620 -17.18 27.09 -14.27
C GLY A 620 -18.15 27.17 -13.08
N LYS A 621 -17.65 27.33 -11.86
CA LYS A 621 -18.46 27.49 -10.65
C LYS A 621 -19.42 28.66 -10.77
N ASP A 622 -18.97 29.77 -11.34
CA ASP A 622 -19.79 30.98 -11.61
C ASP A 622 -20.95 30.72 -12.57
N LYS A 623 -20.90 29.64 -13.32
CA LYS A 623 -21.93 29.19 -14.27
C LYS A 623 -22.74 28.00 -13.79
N GLY A 624 -22.44 27.48 -12.61
CA GLY A 624 -23.07 26.29 -12.03
C GLY A 624 -22.64 24.96 -12.69
N TYR A 625 -21.52 24.95 -13.43
CA TYR A 625 -21.01 23.75 -14.10
C TYR A 625 -20.53 22.70 -13.12
N ASP A 626 -20.02 23.09 -11.95
CA ASP A 626 -19.63 22.20 -10.86
C ASP A 626 -20.81 21.33 -10.39
N ILE A 627 -21.94 21.94 -10.06
CA ILE A 627 -23.15 21.24 -9.63
C ILE A 627 -23.73 20.38 -10.76
N GLN A 628 -23.81 20.91 -11.97
CA GLN A 628 -24.33 20.18 -13.13
C GLN A 628 -23.48 18.94 -13.46
N THR A 629 -22.15 19.07 -13.34
CA THR A 629 -21.20 17.96 -13.52
C THR A 629 -21.43 16.86 -12.49
N LEU A 630 -21.58 17.23 -11.21
CA LEU A 630 -21.82 16.26 -10.13
C LEU A 630 -23.20 15.60 -10.25
N ASP A 631 -24.23 16.33 -10.69
CA ASP A 631 -25.53 15.75 -11.00
C ASP A 631 -25.46 14.75 -12.17
N SER A 632 -24.61 15.01 -13.16
CA SER A 632 -24.34 14.05 -14.24
C SER A 632 -23.60 12.82 -13.75
N VAL A 633 -22.63 12.97 -12.83
CA VAL A 633 -21.97 11.85 -12.17
C VAL A 633 -22.99 10.98 -11.42
N ASP A 634 -23.85 11.57 -10.60
CA ASP A 634 -24.90 10.85 -9.89
C ASP A 634 -25.84 10.11 -10.85
N LYS A 635 -26.31 10.79 -11.89
CA LYS A 635 -27.25 10.24 -12.86
C LYS A 635 -26.68 9.07 -13.68
N TYR A 636 -25.43 9.16 -14.12
CA TYR A 636 -24.89 8.23 -15.11
C TYR A 636 -23.89 7.23 -14.55
N LEU A 637 -23.12 7.59 -13.52
CA LEU A 637 -22.04 6.75 -12.98
C LEU A 637 -22.42 6.07 -11.66
N ASN A 638 -23.41 6.58 -10.94
CA ASN A 638 -23.78 6.04 -9.65
C ASN A 638 -24.37 4.62 -9.76
N SER A 639 -23.97 3.77 -8.85
CA SER A 639 -24.45 2.39 -8.71
C SER A 639 -24.60 1.99 -7.23
N LYS A 640 -25.12 0.79 -7.00
CA LYS A 640 -25.28 0.25 -5.64
C LYS A 640 -23.95 0.17 -4.86
N HIS A 641 -22.82 -0.05 -5.53
CA HIS A 641 -21.55 -0.39 -4.90
C HIS A 641 -20.45 0.65 -5.13
N GLY A 642 -20.79 1.81 -5.67
CA GLY A 642 -19.92 2.95 -5.95
C GLY A 642 -20.14 3.52 -7.34
N LEU A 643 -19.30 4.48 -7.72
CA LEU A 643 -19.34 5.14 -9.01
C LEU A 643 -18.48 4.38 -10.02
N VAL A 644 -19.04 4.03 -11.18
CA VAL A 644 -18.30 3.36 -12.26
C VAL A 644 -17.40 4.36 -13.00
N LEU A 645 -16.30 3.88 -13.59
CA LEU A 645 -15.33 4.72 -14.29
C LEU A 645 -15.92 5.44 -15.50
N ASN A 646 -16.71 4.74 -16.27
CA ASN A 646 -17.34 5.29 -17.48
C ASN A 646 -18.70 4.66 -17.76
N ASN A 647 -19.52 5.32 -18.54
CA ASN A 647 -20.83 4.83 -18.95
C ASN A 647 -21.25 5.40 -20.32
N PRO A 648 -21.86 4.60 -21.24
CA PRO A 648 -21.94 3.15 -21.22
C PRO A 648 -20.57 2.45 -21.25
N ALA A 649 -20.50 1.20 -20.81
CA ALA A 649 -19.31 0.37 -20.97
C ALA A 649 -19.04 0.09 -22.45
N PHE A 650 -17.75 -0.12 -22.81
CA PHE A 650 -17.38 -0.55 -24.15
C PHE A 650 -17.79 -1.99 -24.39
N THR A 651 -18.42 -2.26 -25.53
CA THR A 651 -18.88 -3.62 -25.92
C THR A 651 -18.01 -4.24 -27.01
N HIS A 652 -17.15 -3.47 -27.63
CA HIS A 652 -16.20 -3.93 -28.66
C HIS A 652 -14.88 -3.16 -28.58
N TYR A 653 -13.86 -3.66 -29.30
CA TYR A 653 -12.55 -3.05 -29.33
C TYR A 653 -12.53 -1.80 -30.19
N TYR A 654 -12.10 -0.68 -29.59
CA TYR A 654 -11.86 0.59 -30.26
C TYR A 654 -10.35 0.81 -30.37
N ILE A 655 -9.81 0.74 -31.58
CA ILE A 655 -8.37 0.91 -31.85
C ILE A 655 -7.85 2.22 -31.22
N GLN A 656 -8.59 3.32 -31.36
CA GLN A 656 -8.19 4.64 -30.88
C GLN A 656 -8.21 4.80 -29.36
N TYR A 657 -8.81 3.88 -28.61
CA TYR A 657 -8.86 3.92 -27.15
C TYR A 657 -7.95 2.87 -26.49
N GLY A 658 -7.57 1.86 -27.25
CA GLY A 658 -6.64 0.83 -26.83
C GLY A 658 -7.18 -0.12 -25.76
N GLU A 659 -6.36 -0.43 -24.79
CA GLU A 659 -6.55 -1.54 -23.85
C GLU A 659 -7.85 -1.44 -23.04
N ILE A 660 -8.31 -0.23 -22.69
CA ILE A 660 -9.55 -0.02 -21.94
C ILE A 660 -10.75 -0.74 -22.58
N SER A 661 -10.81 -0.77 -23.91
CA SER A 661 -11.92 -1.36 -24.66
C SER A 661 -11.79 -2.88 -24.88
N THR A 662 -10.73 -3.50 -24.38
CA THR A 662 -10.54 -4.97 -24.43
C THR A 662 -11.19 -5.69 -23.24
N TYR A 663 -11.42 -4.99 -22.14
CA TYR A 663 -12.00 -5.59 -20.95
C TYR A 663 -13.51 -5.80 -21.09
N PRO A 664 -14.07 -6.87 -20.49
CA PRO A 664 -15.54 -7.00 -20.41
C PRO A 664 -16.15 -5.83 -19.63
N GLY A 665 -17.36 -5.41 -20.03
CA GLY A 665 -18.08 -4.35 -19.35
C GLY A 665 -18.26 -4.61 -17.84
N GLY A 666 -18.00 -3.57 -17.04
CA GLY A 666 -18.05 -3.62 -15.57
C GLY A 666 -16.77 -4.16 -14.92
N TYR A 667 -15.74 -4.51 -15.67
CA TYR A 667 -14.48 -4.98 -15.12
C TYR A 667 -13.31 -4.06 -15.47
N LYS A 668 -12.35 -3.96 -14.56
CA LYS A 668 -11.16 -3.15 -14.75
C LYS A 668 -11.54 -1.72 -15.15
N GLU A 669 -10.80 -1.13 -16.06
CA GLU A 669 -11.02 0.24 -16.54
C GLU A 669 -12.27 0.39 -17.42
N ASN A 670 -12.87 -0.69 -17.89
CA ASN A 670 -14.11 -0.64 -18.68
C ASN A 670 -15.37 -0.69 -17.79
N ALA A 671 -15.76 0.47 -17.27
CA ALA A 671 -16.93 0.66 -16.38
C ALA A 671 -16.87 -0.14 -15.05
N GLY A 672 -15.69 -0.53 -14.59
CA GLY A 672 -15.47 -0.98 -13.22
C GLY A 672 -15.58 0.20 -12.25
N ILE A 673 -15.68 -0.09 -10.95
CA ILE A 673 -15.64 0.90 -9.87
C ILE A 673 -14.22 0.94 -9.35
N PHE A 674 -13.47 2.00 -9.66
CA PHE A 674 -12.18 2.25 -9.03
C PHE A 674 -12.40 3.11 -7.79
N CYS A 675 -12.12 2.55 -6.62
CA CYS A 675 -12.36 3.24 -5.35
C CYS A 675 -11.49 4.49 -5.18
N HIS A 676 -10.38 4.57 -5.89
CA HIS A 676 -9.49 5.72 -5.98
C HIS A 676 -10.20 6.96 -6.55
N ASN A 677 -10.82 6.82 -7.74
CA ASN A 677 -11.52 7.92 -8.41
C ASN A 677 -12.82 8.29 -7.69
N ASN A 678 -13.44 7.34 -7.01
CA ASN A 678 -14.60 7.61 -6.17
C ASN A 678 -14.24 8.63 -5.08
N ALA A 679 -13.04 8.52 -4.48
CA ALA A 679 -12.58 9.49 -3.49
C ALA A 679 -12.45 10.91 -4.05
N TRP A 680 -12.05 11.09 -5.32
CA TRP A 680 -12.00 12.42 -5.94
C TRP A 680 -13.40 13.05 -6.07
N ILE A 681 -14.42 12.24 -6.37
CA ILE A 681 -15.81 12.72 -6.40
C ILE A 681 -16.32 13.01 -4.99
N ILE A 682 -15.96 12.20 -3.99
CA ILE A 682 -16.28 12.48 -2.58
C ILE A 682 -15.70 13.83 -2.16
N CYS A 683 -14.44 14.11 -2.49
CA CYS A 683 -13.82 15.41 -2.26
C CYS A 683 -14.56 16.54 -2.98
N ALA A 684 -14.97 16.33 -4.24
CA ALA A 684 -15.66 17.32 -5.04
C ALA A 684 -17.07 17.63 -4.49
N GLU A 685 -17.85 16.61 -4.11
CA GLU A 685 -19.17 16.79 -3.48
C GLU A 685 -19.06 17.55 -2.16
N ALA A 686 -18.08 17.21 -1.32
CA ALA A 686 -17.83 17.91 -0.08
C ALA A 686 -17.39 19.36 -0.31
N ALA A 687 -16.54 19.62 -1.32
CA ALA A 687 -16.03 20.96 -1.64
C ALA A 687 -17.16 21.93 -2.15
N VAL A 688 -18.22 21.39 -2.70
CA VAL A 688 -19.42 22.19 -3.07
C VAL A 688 -20.50 22.18 -1.98
N GLY A 689 -20.22 21.59 -0.80
CA GLY A 689 -21.13 21.60 0.36
C GLY A 689 -22.22 20.51 0.35
N ARG A 690 -22.08 19.48 -0.50
CA ARG A 690 -23.03 18.36 -0.62
C ARG A 690 -22.63 17.18 0.29
N GLY A 691 -22.59 17.42 1.61
CA GLY A 691 -22.12 16.45 2.62
C GLY A 691 -22.89 15.13 2.61
N ASP A 692 -24.17 15.12 2.38
CA ASP A 692 -24.99 13.90 2.27
C ASP A 692 -24.51 13.01 1.11
N LYS A 693 -24.22 13.61 -0.05
CA LYS A 693 -23.74 12.88 -1.23
C LYS A 693 -22.32 12.39 -1.04
N ALA A 694 -21.46 13.21 -0.45
CA ALA A 694 -20.08 12.82 -0.14
C ALA A 694 -20.06 11.59 0.78
N PHE A 695 -20.88 11.59 1.84
CA PHE A 695 -20.98 10.46 2.75
C PHE A 695 -21.67 9.22 2.13
N GLU A 696 -22.68 9.42 1.28
CA GLU A 696 -23.33 8.35 0.53
C GLU A 696 -22.28 7.59 -0.32
N TYR A 697 -21.46 8.31 -1.10
CA TYR A 697 -20.46 7.69 -1.95
C TYR A 697 -19.33 7.03 -1.14
N TYR A 698 -18.90 7.68 -0.06
CA TYR A 698 -17.96 7.10 0.88
C TYR A 698 -18.43 5.75 1.42
N SER A 699 -19.65 5.68 1.93
CA SER A 699 -20.23 4.48 2.53
C SER A 699 -20.38 3.31 1.54
N LYS A 700 -20.47 3.59 0.24
CA LYS A 700 -20.55 2.57 -0.82
C LYS A 700 -19.24 1.81 -1.04
N ILE A 701 -18.10 2.44 -0.78
CA ILE A 701 -16.77 1.85 -1.06
C ILE A 701 -15.96 1.55 0.21
N ALA A 702 -16.28 2.18 1.33
CA ALA A 702 -15.55 1.96 2.58
C ALA A 702 -15.76 0.53 3.12
N PRO A 703 -14.67 -0.20 3.42
CA PRO A 703 -14.71 -1.64 3.70
C PRO A 703 -15.60 -2.00 4.90
N ALA A 704 -15.57 -1.24 5.99
CA ALA A 704 -16.41 -1.50 7.16
C ALA A 704 -17.93 -1.51 6.84
N PHE A 705 -18.37 -0.85 5.78
CA PHE A 705 -19.75 -0.88 5.30
C PHE A 705 -20.05 -2.09 4.39
N ARG A 706 -19.02 -2.89 4.07
CA ARG A 706 -19.12 -4.05 3.18
C ARG A 706 -19.08 -5.39 3.94
N GLU A 707 -18.87 -5.38 5.24
CA GLU A 707 -18.71 -6.58 6.07
C GLU A 707 -19.92 -7.54 5.94
N ASP A 708 -21.14 -7.03 5.89
CA ASP A 708 -22.36 -7.83 5.78
C ASP A 708 -22.47 -8.62 4.45
N ILE A 709 -21.75 -8.18 3.43
CA ILE A 709 -21.70 -8.79 2.08
C ILE A 709 -20.32 -9.34 1.74
N SER A 710 -19.57 -9.79 2.74
CA SER A 710 -18.19 -10.29 2.53
C SER A 710 -18.11 -11.47 1.56
N ASP A 711 -19.17 -12.28 1.44
CA ASP A 711 -19.27 -13.36 0.44
C ASP A 711 -19.38 -12.84 -1.01
N LEU A 712 -19.93 -11.66 -1.22
CA LEU A 712 -19.96 -10.96 -2.51
C LEU A 712 -18.70 -10.12 -2.71
N HIS A 713 -18.35 -9.31 -1.72
CA HIS A 713 -17.21 -8.39 -1.77
C HIS A 713 -15.87 -9.13 -1.85
N ARG A 714 -15.73 -10.22 -1.15
CA ARG A 714 -14.65 -11.22 -1.15
C ARG A 714 -13.32 -10.77 -0.56
N THR A 715 -12.88 -9.54 -0.78
CA THR A 715 -11.69 -8.98 -0.13
C THR A 715 -11.96 -8.66 1.34
N GLU A 716 -10.90 -8.36 2.07
CA GLU A 716 -10.93 -8.07 3.50
C GLU A 716 -11.91 -6.92 3.81
N PRO A 717 -12.78 -7.04 4.83
CA PRO A 717 -13.73 -5.98 5.21
C PRO A 717 -13.07 -4.86 6.03
N TYR A 718 -11.78 -4.93 6.32
CA TYR A 718 -11.06 -3.95 7.13
C TYR A 718 -10.13 -3.05 6.31
N VAL A 719 -9.90 -3.31 5.02
CA VAL A 719 -9.05 -2.49 4.15
C VAL A 719 -9.70 -2.22 2.79
N TYR A 720 -9.38 -1.07 2.21
CA TYR A 720 -9.88 -0.71 0.89
C TYR A 720 -9.34 -1.63 -0.19
N ALA A 721 -10.19 -1.94 -1.15
CA ALA A 721 -9.83 -2.53 -2.42
C ALA A 721 -9.52 -1.44 -3.46
N GLN A 722 -8.72 -1.78 -4.47
CA GLN A 722 -8.48 -0.92 -5.62
C GLN A 722 -9.75 -0.77 -6.45
N MET A 723 -10.39 -1.89 -6.77
CA MET A 723 -11.55 -1.92 -7.65
C MET A 723 -12.64 -2.85 -7.15
N ILE A 724 -13.87 -2.53 -7.57
CA ILE A 724 -15.09 -3.32 -7.37
C ILE A 724 -15.73 -3.52 -8.75
N ALA A 725 -16.25 -4.70 -9.04
CA ALA A 725 -16.96 -4.98 -10.28
C ALA A 725 -18.19 -4.08 -10.43
N GLY A 726 -18.28 -3.38 -11.56
CA GLY A 726 -19.31 -2.38 -11.87
C GLY A 726 -20.68 -2.97 -12.21
N LYS A 727 -21.64 -2.10 -12.49
CA LYS A 727 -23.04 -2.47 -12.75
C LYS A 727 -23.26 -3.40 -13.95
N ASP A 728 -22.36 -3.37 -14.93
CA ASP A 728 -22.42 -4.19 -16.12
C ASP A 728 -21.74 -5.56 -15.94
N ALA A 729 -21.06 -5.77 -14.82
CA ALA A 729 -20.40 -7.03 -14.49
C ALA A 729 -21.39 -8.06 -13.97
N LYS A 730 -21.17 -9.33 -14.32
CA LYS A 730 -21.97 -10.47 -13.83
C LYS A 730 -21.99 -10.56 -12.30
N ARG A 731 -20.88 -10.18 -11.64
CA ARG A 731 -20.74 -10.16 -10.16
C ARG A 731 -20.60 -8.74 -9.66
N HIS A 732 -21.55 -7.87 -9.97
CA HIS A 732 -21.56 -6.50 -9.46
C HIS A 732 -21.38 -6.47 -7.94
N GLY A 733 -20.31 -5.81 -7.48
CA GLY A 733 -19.95 -5.71 -6.06
C GLY A 733 -18.77 -6.60 -5.61
N GLU A 734 -18.25 -7.51 -6.47
CA GLU A 734 -17.04 -8.27 -6.19
C GLU A 734 -15.81 -7.37 -6.28
N ALA A 735 -14.99 -7.34 -5.21
CA ALA A 735 -13.79 -6.53 -5.14
C ALA A 735 -12.51 -7.32 -5.47
N LYS A 736 -11.47 -6.58 -5.88
CA LYS A 736 -10.13 -7.09 -6.19
C LYS A 736 -9.05 -6.12 -5.73
N ASN A 737 -7.84 -6.65 -5.57
CA ASN A 737 -6.62 -5.91 -5.26
C ASN A 737 -6.78 -5.04 -4.00
N SER A 738 -6.98 -5.70 -2.86
CA SER A 738 -6.98 -5.04 -1.56
C SER A 738 -5.56 -4.61 -1.13
N TRP A 739 -5.46 -3.75 -0.15
CA TRP A 739 -4.27 -3.25 0.51
C TRP A 739 -3.50 -2.20 -0.28
N LEU A 740 -2.66 -2.58 -1.24
CA LEU A 740 -1.74 -1.67 -1.92
C LEU A 740 -2.45 -0.90 -3.02
N THR A 741 -3.07 0.19 -2.65
CA THR A 741 -3.86 1.04 -3.54
C THR A 741 -3.87 2.49 -3.06
N GLY A 742 -3.80 3.44 -3.98
CA GLY A 742 -4.01 4.88 -3.70
C GLY A 742 -5.39 5.21 -3.13
N THR A 743 -6.32 4.25 -3.19
CA THR A 743 -7.63 4.34 -2.54
C THR A 743 -7.51 4.65 -1.05
N ALA A 744 -6.54 4.04 -0.35
CA ALA A 744 -6.35 4.26 1.08
C ALA A 744 -6.03 5.73 1.41
N ALA A 745 -5.01 6.29 0.75
CA ALA A 745 -4.60 7.67 0.95
C ALA A 745 -5.71 8.67 0.56
N TRP A 746 -6.32 8.48 -0.62
CA TRP A 746 -7.35 9.38 -1.09
C TRP A 746 -8.65 9.33 -0.27
N ASN A 747 -9.05 8.15 0.24
CA ASN A 747 -10.19 8.08 1.16
C ASN A 747 -9.86 8.66 2.53
N PHE A 748 -8.62 8.55 3.02
CA PHE A 748 -8.22 9.28 4.22
C PHE A 748 -8.30 10.79 4.03
N VAL A 749 -7.78 11.31 2.90
CA VAL A 749 -7.92 12.72 2.51
C VAL A 749 -9.39 13.13 2.39
N ALA A 750 -10.20 12.35 1.68
CA ALA A 750 -11.61 12.65 1.46
C ALA A 750 -12.40 12.75 2.77
N VAL A 751 -12.16 11.83 3.71
CA VAL A 751 -12.84 11.87 5.01
C VAL A 751 -12.27 12.95 5.90
N SER A 752 -10.95 12.97 6.14
CA SER A 752 -10.33 13.86 7.13
C SER A 752 -10.34 15.33 6.70
N GLN A 753 -10.03 15.60 5.41
CA GLN A 753 -9.84 16.97 4.92
C GLN A 753 -11.06 17.56 4.21
N TYR A 754 -12.01 16.73 3.78
CA TYR A 754 -13.19 17.20 3.04
C TYR A 754 -14.49 16.92 3.79
N ILE A 755 -14.83 15.68 4.17
CA ILE A 755 -16.08 15.42 4.92
C ILE A 755 -15.97 16.04 6.31
N LEU A 756 -14.94 15.68 7.10
CA LEU A 756 -14.69 16.26 8.42
C LEU A 756 -14.06 17.65 8.34
N GLY A 757 -13.53 18.02 7.19
CA GLY A 757 -13.03 19.35 6.87
C GLY A 757 -11.82 19.81 7.68
N ILE A 758 -11.03 18.91 8.27
CA ILE A 758 -9.84 19.24 9.07
C ILE A 758 -8.62 19.19 8.17
N LYS A 759 -8.27 20.33 7.57
CA LYS A 759 -7.31 20.43 6.47
C LYS A 759 -6.09 21.28 6.83
N PRO A 760 -4.86 20.72 6.72
CA PRO A 760 -3.64 21.52 6.83
C PRO A 760 -3.55 22.57 5.71
N GLU A 761 -3.20 23.81 6.09
CA GLU A 761 -2.90 24.89 5.17
C GLU A 761 -1.54 25.53 5.51
N TYR A 762 -0.99 26.36 4.62
CA TYR A 762 0.31 26.99 4.83
C TYR A 762 0.39 27.81 6.11
N ASN A 763 -0.71 28.47 6.46
CA ASN A 763 -0.80 29.41 7.60
C ASN A 763 -1.55 28.84 8.81
N GLY A 764 -2.02 27.59 8.79
CA GLY A 764 -2.75 27.03 9.92
C GLY A 764 -3.54 25.77 9.59
N LEU A 765 -4.48 25.44 10.46
CA LEU A 765 -5.38 24.28 10.30
C LEU A 765 -6.78 24.78 9.95
N LYS A 766 -7.22 24.54 8.73
CA LYS A 766 -8.57 24.91 8.28
C LYS A 766 -9.59 23.91 8.80
N ILE A 767 -10.71 24.41 9.37
CA ILE A 767 -11.85 23.60 9.79
C ILE A 767 -13.08 24.04 8.97
N ASP A 768 -13.48 23.19 8.05
CA ASP A 768 -14.53 23.48 7.06
C ASP A 768 -15.34 22.21 6.71
N PRO A 769 -16.11 21.68 7.67
CA PRO A 769 -16.80 20.41 7.49
C PRO A 769 -17.88 20.43 6.43
N SER A 770 -18.06 19.29 5.75
CA SER A 770 -19.17 19.01 4.84
C SER A 770 -19.75 17.63 5.20
N ILE A 771 -20.59 17.61 6.24
CA ILE A 771 -21.11 16.42 6.90
C ILE A 771 -22.57 16.13 6.50
N PRO A 772 -23.10 14.92 6.75
CA PRO A 772 -24.51 14.64 6.62
C PRO A 772 -25.34 15.60 7.48
N HIS A 773 -26.42 16.15 6.90
CA HIS A 773 -27.28 17.11 7.59
C HIS A 773 -27.89 16.55 8.88
N GLU A 774 -28.09 15.23 8.96
CA GLU A 774 -28.66 14.58 10.14
C GLU A 774 -27.70 14.47 11.34
N TRP A 775 -26.40 14.77 11.15
CA TRP A 775 -25.43 14.74 12.25
C TRP A 775 -25.52 16.00 13.11
N ASP A 776 -25.66 15.84 14.44
CA ASP A 776 -25.60 16.94 15.41
C ASP A 776 -24.19 17.57 15.51
N GLY A 777 -23.18 16.91 14.95
CA GLY A 777 -21.77 17.30 14.94
C GLY A 777 -20.86 16.11 15.16
N PHE A 778 -19.61 16.40 15.52
CA PHE A 778 -18.57 15.40 15.84
C PHE A 778 -17.47 16.03 16.69
N THR A 779 -16.62 15.18 17.29
CA THR A 779 -15.37 15.63 17.92
C THR A 779 -14.18 15.00 17.22
N ALA A 780 -13.02 15.70 17.25
CA ALA A 780 -11.77 15.17 16.71
C ALA A 780 -10.58 15.67 17.55
N SER A 781 -9.53 14.85 17.58
CA SER A 781 -8.23 15.24 18.11
C SER A 781 -7.20 15.18 16.99
N ARG A 782 -6.40 16.24 16.85
CA ARG A 782 -5.42 16.36 15.77
C ARG A 782 -4.09 16.93 16.30
N LEU A 783 -3.03 16.15 16.21
CA LEU A 783 -1.67 16.66 16.40
C LEU A 783 -1.22 17.38 15.12
N PHE A 784 -0.95 18.69 15.21
CA PHE A 784 -0.53 19.48 14.05
C PHE A 784 0.55 20.46 14.44
N ARG A 785 1.70 20.39 13.80
CA ARG A 785 2.88 21.27 14.00
C ARG A 785 3.26 21.48 15.46
N GLY A 786 3.22 20.41 16.27
CA GLY A 786 3.66 20.42 17.66
C GLY A 786 2.57 20.64 18.71
N ALA A 787 1.36 21.06 18.34
CA ALA A 787 0.23 21.24 19.24
C ALA A 787 -0.90 20.25 18.96
N THR A 788 -1.68 19.91 19.98
CA THR A 788 -2.90 19.10 19.84
C THR A 788 -4.11 20.03 19.77
N TYR A 789 -4.94 19.83 18.76
CA TYR A 789 -6.19 20.54 18.56
C TYR A 789 -7.35 19.60 18.92
N GLU A 790 -8.06 19.91 20.02
CA GLU A 790 -9.31 19.27 20.42
C GLU A 790 -10.48 20.01 19.76
N ILE A 791 -11.02 19.43 18.70
CA ILE A 791 -11.99 20.07 17.84
C ILE A 791 -13.37 19.53 18.17
N THR A 792 -14.33 20.43 18.41
CA THR A 792 -15.75 20.12 18.57
C THR A 792 -16.54 20.87 17.51
N VAL A 793 -17.16 20.12 16.61
CA VAL A 793 -18.08 20.67 15.60
C VAL A 793 -19.51 20.46 16.08
N LYS A 794 -20.32 21.51 16.06
CA LYS A 794 -21.76 21.50 16.40
C LYS A 794 -22.59 21.88 15.17
N ASN A 795 -23.65 21.16 14.92
CA ASN A 795 -24.55 21.37 13.77
C ASN A 795 -26.00 21.57 14.21
N PRO A 796 -26.33 22.67 14.97
CA PRO A 796 -27.67 22.88 15.50
C PRO A 796 -28.72 23.19 14.43
N ASP A 797 -28.29 23.70 13.29
CA ASP A 797 -29.18 24.08 12.17
C ASP A 797 -29.35 22.93 11.15
N HIS A 798 -28.73 21.74 11.41
CA HIS A 798 -28.76 20.55 10.55
C HIS A 798 -28.47 20.86 9.08
N VAL A 799 -27.37 21.56 8.84
CA VAL A 799 -26.88 21.89 7.50
C VAL A 799 -25.77 20.92 7.09
N CYS A 800 -25.58 20.70 5.81
CA CYS A 800 -24.43 19.92 5.35
C CYS A 800 -23.10 20.68 5.46
N HIS A 801 -23.13 22.01 5.29
CA HIS A 801 -21.93 22.82 5.19
C HIS A 801 -22.24 24.28 5.60
N GLY A 802 -21.18 25.00 5.97
CA GLY A 802 -21.23 26.43 6.33
C GLY A 802 -20.77 26.65 7.77
N VAL A 803 -19.65 27.31 7.94
CA VAL A 803 -19.09 27.66 9.24
C VAL A 803 -19.65 29.02 9.68
N LYS A 804 -20.45 29.05 10.73
CA LYS A 804 -21.10 30.24 11.30
C LYS A 804 -20.24 30.95 12.32
N SER A 805 -19.54 30.20 13.15
CA SER A 805 -18.63 30.74 14.14
C SER A 805 -17.54 29.78 14.54
N VAL A 806 -16.39 30.32 14.94
CA VAL A 806 -15.24 29.58 15.45
C VAL A 806 -14.75 30.24 16.73
N THR A 807 -14.43 29.40 17.74
CA THR A 807 -13.70 29.84 18.93
C THR A 807 -12.48 28.97 19.15
N VAL A 808 -11.40 29.59 19.64
CA VAL A 808 -10.18 28.89 20.08
C VAL A 808 -9.91 29.28 21.53
N ASP A 809 -9.82 28.30 22.42
CA ASP A 809 -9.66 28.48 23.87
C ASP A 809 -10.67 29.50 24.45
N GLY A 810 -11.92 29.41 23.97
CA GLY A 810 -13.02 30.25 24.37
C GLY A 810 -13.02 31.67 23.80
N LYS A 811 -12.11 32.02 22.89
CA LYS A 811 -12.03 33.32 22.21
C LYS A 811 -12.52 33.16 20.76
N ALA A 812 -13.39 34.06 20.34
CA ALA A 812 -13.89 34.11 18.96
C ALA A 812 -12.73 34.43 17.99
N VAL A 813 -12.77 33.76 16.82
CA VAL A 813 -11.82 33.94 15.72
C VAL A 813 -12.62 34.25 14.44
N ASP A 814 -12.21 35.24 13.69
CA ASP A 814 -12.91 35.67 12.45
C ASP A 814 -12.58 34.82 11.21
N SER A 815 -11.92 33.68 11.42
CA SER A 815 -11.49 32.78 10.34
C SER A 815 -11.72 31.33 10.74
N ASN A 816 -12.04 30.49 9.77
CA ASN A 816 -12.06 29.03 9.96
C ASN A 816 -10.66 28.39 9.75
N VAL A 817 -9.61 29.20 9.52
CA VAL A 817 -8.21 28.75 9.57
C VAL A 817 -7.66 29.07 10.96
N ILE A 818 -7.43 28.02 11.73
CA ILE A 818 -6.92 28.12 13.10
C ILE A 818 -5.41 28.37 13.02
N PRO A 819 -4.87 29.37 13.75
CA PRO A 819 -3.44 29.65 13.73
C PRO A 819 -2.62 28.47 14.27
N VAL A 820 -1.35 28.41 13.86
CA VAL A 820 -0.39 27.42 14.34
C VAL A 820 0.01 27.76 15.78
N PHE A 821 -0.03 26.76 16.64
CA PHE A 821 0.54 26.81 17.99
C PHE A 821 1.76 25.88 18.05
N GLU A 822 2.79 26.28 18.78
CA GLU A 822 4.05 25.53 18.86
C GLU A 822 3.97 24.31 19.79
N ASN A 823 3.05 24.33 20.76
CA ASN A 823 2.88 23.27 21.76
C ASN A 823 1.54 23.39 22.48
N GLY A 824 1.23 22.43 23.34
CA GLY A 824 0.05 22.44 24.19
C GLY A 824 -1.16 21.80 23.54
N THR A 825 -2.29 21.89 24.26
CA THR A 825 -3.59 21.40 23.77
C THR A 825 -4.55 22.60 23.68
N HIS A 826 -5.14 22.80 22.51
CA HIS A 826 -6.01 23.93 22.21
C HIS A 826 -7.42 23.44 21.89
N LYS A 827 -8.42 24.02 22.54
CA LYS A 827 -9.82 23.69 22.30
C LYS A 827 -10.37 24.54 21.18
N VAL A 828 -10.85 23.89 20.13
CA VAL A 828 -11.48 24.53 18.97
C VAL A 828 -12.94 24.15 18.92
N GLU A 829 -13.84 25.13 18.99
CA GLU A 829 -15.27 24.91 18.80
C GLU A 829 -15.73 25.58 17.50
N VAL A 830 -16.40 24.82 16.65
CA VAL A 830 -16.94 25.26 15.35
C VAL A 830 -18.43 25.03 15.34
N VAL A 831 -19.22 26.03 14.97
CA VAL A 831 -20.65 25.93 14.81
C VAL A 831 -21.00 26.09 13.34
N LEU A 832 -21.74 25.12 12.81
CA LEU A 832 -22.29 25.17 11.45
C LEU A 832 -23.66 25.87 11.44
N GLY A 833 -24.03 26.52 10.28
CA GLY A 833 -25.32 27.16 10.11
C GLY A 833 -25.38 28.23 9.00
#